data_d767293b6ffb273add139124e474c71b
#
_entry.id   d767293b6ffb273add139124e474c71b
#
_cell.length_a   1.000
_cell.length_b   1.000
_cell.length_c   1.000
_cell.angle_alpha   90.00
_cell.angle_beta   90.00
_cell.angle_gamma   90.00
#
_symmetry.space_group_name_H-M   'P 1'
#
loop_
_entity.id
_entity.type
_entity.pdbx_description
1 polymer ?
#
loop_
_entity_poly.entity_id
_entity_poly.type
_entity_poly.pdbx_seq_one_letter_code
_entity_poly.pdbx_strand_id
1 'polypeptide(L)'
;MKSLRLTIAFLCLSGALLAQDLTVKDLTVEHKKNPVGIDVTSPRFSWKINGTGVNILQTAYSLRVATNDKLSSSEIIWQSGKVESGESVLLDYKGPALQSGRRYFWQVKVWDNKGKSTKWSETAYWEMGLLLQSDWKAKWIEMPGDTLRYSPSPHFRKEFKVDKKISSARIYATSHGFYELHLNGKKVGDQVLTPGWTSYSKRLQYQVYDVSAMIQAGNNAIGAVLGDGWYRGTLPRGWANFGKKLGVLLQLHVVFTDGSEMTIATDGSWKASNDGAIRMNDIYNGETYDATRKLTGWDMSGYNDKSWISVNTEDYNNGNLIASEGAPVRKIQEIKPVKIFKTPGGKLVVDMGQNMVGWLRLKVNGPKGTVVKLRHAEVMDKYGEFYTTNLRDAKCELNYTLAGTGEEIYEPRFTFMGFRFVEVTGFPGELTTDNLTGIVVHSDMPVTGSFECSNPLLNQLQHNIQWGQKSNFVDVPTDCPQRDERLGWTGDAQAFCRTAAYNLDVSAFFTKWLKDVATDQRPGGEVPDVIPDVLNPQSSTSIKPSAGWGDVAVITPWTMYLVYGDKRLLRTQYPSMKAWVDYIKKQAGNDYIWREGSKYGDWLFYHPPVNNHPEPDGYTEHDFIATAYYAYSTSILVAAAKELGNTEDELQYSAIFNKIKEVFINEYVTKAGRVGTNSQTSYVLALMFNLLPDNLRAKSAGFLVDDIKSRHNHISTGFLGTIYLCHVLSACGYTDVAYDLLLQETYPSWLYPVKMGATTIWERWDGQKTDSTFQDPGMNSFNHYAYGAIGDWMYRVSAGIETRDPGYKHLIIQPHPTEKLSYSKATFESSYGTVASGWE
;
A
#
# COMPACT_ATOMS: atom_id res chain seq x y z
N MET A 1 75.57 -38.60 30.54
CA MET A 1 74.13 -38.29 30.91
C MET A 1 73.98 -36.78 30.84
N LYS A 2 73.38 -36.30 29.78
CA LYS A 2 73.15 -34.83 29.55
C LYS A 2 71.67 -34.61 29.65
N SER A 3 71.19 -33.86 30.65
CA SER A 3 69.80 -33.46 30.87
C SER A 3 69.43 -32.32 29.89
N LEU A 4 68.40 -32.59 29.10
CA LEU A 4 67.81 -31.64 28.17
C LEU A 4 66.67 -30.86 28.93
N ARG A 5 66.92 -29.54 29.16
CA ARG A 5 65.89 -28.66 29.71
C ARG A 5 65.04 -28.10 28.55
N LEU A 6 63.72 -28.46 28.50
CA LEU A 6 62.77 -27.95 27.57
C LEU A 6 62.17 -26.65 28.13
N THR A 7 62.48 -25.52 27.49
CA THR A 7 61.88 -24.23 27.84
C THR A 7 60.64 -24.04 26.96
N ILE A 8 59.42 -24.09 27.60
CA ILE A 8 58.16 -23.76 26.93
C ILE A 8 57.95 -22.24 26.93
N ALA A 9 58.06 -21.62 25.76
CA ALA A 9 57.70 -20.21 25.59
C ALA A 9 56.19 -20.10 25.40
N PHE A 10 55.48 -19.47 26.35
CA PHE A 10 54.08 -19.08 26.25
C PHE A 10 54.01 -17.85 25.31
N LEU A 11 53.59 -18.03 24.07
CA LEU A 11 53.16 -16.93 23.21
C LEU A 11 51.78 -16.47 23.66
N CYS A 12 51.70 -15.35 24.41
CA CYS A 12 50.48 -14.61 24.58
C CYS A 12 50.08 -13.99 23.21
N LEU A 13 49.23 -14.66 22.44
CA LEU A 13 48.49 -13.99 21.38
C LEU A 13 47.46 -13.04 22.04
N SER A 14 47.85 -11.78 22.24
CA SER A 14 46.90 -10.72 22.45
C SER A 14 46.12 -10.54 21.15
N GLY A 15 44.96 -11.24 21.02
CA GLY A 15 43.97 -10.94 20.01
C GLY A 15 43.50 -9.49 20.21
N ALA A 16 44.04 -8.58 19.40
CA ALA A 16 43.41 -7.28 19.25
C ALA A 16 41.98 -7.53 18.73
N LEU A 17 41.02 -7.53 19.62
CA LEU A 17 39.63 -7.34 19.27
C LEU A 17 39.59 -6.00 18.53
N LEU A 18 39.57 -6.03 17.21
CA LEU A 18 39.17 -4.90 16.39
C LEU A 18 37.75 -4.53 16.82
N ALA A 19 37.68 -3.60 17.75
CA ALA A 19 36.40 -2.98 18.13
C ALA A 19 35.86 -2.36 16.83
N GLN A 20 34.89 -3.02 16.20
CA GLN A 20 34.23 -2.48 15.04
C GLN A 20 33.62 -1.16 15.46
N ASP A 21 34.00 -0.08 14.79
CA ASP A 21 33.54 1.27 15.12
C ASP A 21 32.02 1.35 14.94
N LEU A 22 31.35 1.98 15.92
CA LEU A 22 29.93 2.35 15.77
C LEU A 22 29.77 3.22 14.52
N THR A 23 28.79 2.87 13.68
CA THR A 23 28.49 3.57 12.43
C THR A 23 27.00 3.94 12.36
N VAL A 24 26.68 4.88 11.49
CA VAL A 24 25.32 5.28 11.18
C VAL A 24 24.97 4.78 9.80
N LYS A 25 23.78 4.19 9.65
CA LYS A 25 23.24 3.68 8.37
C LYS A 25 21.76 4.01 8.20
N ASP A 26 21.20 3.66 7.03
CA ASP A 26 19.78 3.79 6.70
C ASP A 26 19.24 5.20 6.91
N LEU A 27 19.93 6.19 6.35
CA LEU A 27 19.53 7.58 6.41
C LEU A 27 18.29 7.82 5.55
N THR A 28 17.21 8.34 6.16
CA THR A 28 15.96 8.64 5.46
C THR A 28 15.46 10.05 5.77
N VAL A 29 14.68 10.59 4.82
CA VAL A 29 13.94 11.85 4.96
C VAL A 29 12.48 11.54 4.63
N GLU A 30 11.55 11.84 5.56
CA GLU A 30 10.12 11.52 5.43
C GLU A 30 9.90 10.04 5.00
N HIS A 31 10.51 9.10 5.73
CA HIS A 31 10.49 7.65 5.48
C HIS A 31 11.17 7.19 4.16
N LYS A 32 11.74 8.08 3.35
CA LYS A 32 12.29 7.76 2.03
C LYS A 32 13.80 7.94 2.01
N LYS A 33 14.50 7.09 1.26
CA LYS A 33 15.93 7.22 1.01
C LYS A 33 16.17 8.19 -0.16
N ASN A 34 16.88 9.29 0.12
CA ASN A 34 17.21 10.32 -0.88
C ASN A 34 16.02 10.76 -1.76
N PRO A 35 14.90 11.20 -1.17
CA PRO A 35 13.73 11.55 -1.94
C PRO A 35 13.96 12.76 -2.85
N VAL A 36 13.35 12.72 -4.05
CA VAL A 36 13.32 13.82 -5.02
C VAL A 36 11.90 14.32 -5.14
N GLY A 37 11.72 15.63 -4.94
CA GLY A 37 10.42 16.27 -5.08
C GLY A 37 9.51 16.06 -3.86
N ILE A 38 9.92 16.51 -2.68
CA ILE A 38 9.02 16.58 -1.51
C ILE A 38 8.58 18.02 -1.28
N ASP A 39 7.36 18.24 -0.77
CA ASP A 39 6.81 19.57 -0.48
C ASP A 39 6.70 19.88 1.02
N VAL A 40 7.16 18.96 1.88
CA VAL A 40 7.21 19.16 3.32
C VAL A 40 8.27 20.19 3.66
N THR A 41 7.86 21.39 4.13
CA THR A 41 8.75 22.52 4.41
C THR A 41 9.64 22.36 5.65
N SER A 42 9.30 21.41 6.54
CA SER A 42 10.13 20.99 7.67
C SER A 42 10.29 19.46 7.63
N PRO A 43 11.13 18.93 6.73
CA PRO A 43 11.32 17.49 6.58
C PRO A 43 11.96 16.87 7.83
N ARG A 44 11.71 15.58 8.03
CA ARG A 44 12.18 14.84 9.21
C ARG A 44 13.24 13.83 8.83
N PHE A 45 14.28 13.74 9.64
CA PHE A 45 15.42 12.85 9.47
C PHE A 45 15.29 11.61 10.34
N SER A 46 15.69 10.48 9.80
CA SER A 46 15.86 9.25 10.57
C SER A 46 17.13 8.51 10.18
N TRP A 47 17.68 7.74 11.12
CA TRP A 47 18.85 6.90 10.90
C TRP A 47 18.87 5.73 11.88
N LYS A 48 19.61 4.68 11.51
CA LYS A 48 19.90 3.55 12.41
C LYS A 48 21.37 3.55 12.81
N ILE A 49 21.66 3.11 14.04
CA ILE A 49 23.02 2.84 14.49
C ILE A 49 23.37 1.39 14.22
N ASN A 50 24.61 1.12 13.79
CA ASN A 50 25.11 -0.20 13.50
C ASN A 50 26.48 -0.42 14.17
N GLY A 51 26.65 -1.55 14.85
CA GLY A 51 27.89 -1.94 15.53
C GLY A 51 27.77 -3.35 16.11
N THR A 52 28.89 -3.94 16.47
CA THR A 52 28.95 -5.29 17.07
C THR A 52 28.95 -5.29 18.60
N GLY A 53 28.93 -4.10 19.23
CA GLY A 53 28.94 -3.97 20.69
C GLY A 53 27.57 -4.31 21.32
N VAL A 54 27.59 -4.85 22.52
CA VAL A 54 26.40 -5.11 23.35
C VAL A 54 26.12 -3.90 24.22
N ASN A 55 24.82 -3.61 24.47
CA ASN A 55 24.36 -2.47 25.29
C ASN A 55 24.90 -1.12 24.79
N ILE A 56 24.85 -0.90 23.48
CA ILE A 56 25.18 0.36 22.86
C ILE A 56 23.91 1.15 22.62
N LEU A 57 23.80 2.31 23.27
CA LEU A 57 22.67 3.22 23.13
C LEU A 57 23.16 4.58 22.64
N GLN A 58 22.44 5.20 21.76
CA GLN A 58 22.67 6.61 21.41
C GLN A 58 22.29 7.49 22.60
N THR A 59 23.16 8.44 22.95
CA THR A 59 22.94 9.43 24.01
C THR A 59 22.90 10.86 23.48
N ALA A 60 23.53 11.10 22.30
CA ALA A 60 23.49 12.39 21.65
C ALA A 60 23.63 12.25 20.13
N TYR A 61 23.22 13.27 19.40
CA TYR A 61 23.44 13.39 17.96
C TYR A 61 23.86 14.81 17.57
N SER A 62 24.39 14.94 16.35
CA SER A 62 24.56 16.23 15.66
C SER A 62 24.20 16.07 14.20
N LEU A 63 23.33 16.94 13.70
CA LEU A 63 22.92 17.03 12.31
C LEU A 63 23.57 18.23 11.63
N ARG A 64 23.93 18.09 10.35
CA ARG A 64 24.32 19.23 9.52
C ARG A 64 23.68 19.11 8.13
N VAL A 65 23.30 20.26 7.57
CA VAL A 65 22.64 20.39 6.27
C VAL A 65 23.39 21.44 5.44
N ALA A 66 23.64 21.11 4.18
CA ALA A 66 24.36 21.99 3.24
C ALA A 66 23.65 22.03 1.87
N THR A 67 24.10 22.96 1.04
CA THR A 67 23.64 23.12 -0.36
C THR A 67 24.51 22.38 -1.36
N ASN A 68 25.63 21.77 -0.94
CA ASN A 68 26.47 20.93 -1.76
C ASN A 68 26.79 19.57 -1.10
N ASP A 69 27.20 18.60 -1.90
CA ASP A 69 27.47 17.23 -1.50
C ASP A 69 28.73 17.06 -0.62
N LYS A 70 29.65 18.03 -0.66
CA LYS A 70 30.89 18.02 0.14
C LYS A 70 30.66 18.53 1.55
N LEU A 71 29.52 19.14 1.84
CA LEU A 71 29.21 19.82 3.10
C LEU A 71 30.33 20.75 3.55
N SER A 72 30.91 21.54 2.59
CA SER A 72 31.92 22.55 2.88
C SER A 72 31.36 23.61 3.82
N SER A 73 32.18 24.13 4.71
CA SER A 73 31.76 25.02 5.79
C SER A 73 31.06 26.29 5.32
N SER A 74 31.38 26.80 4.11
CA SER A 74 30.70 27.96 3.49
C SER A 74 29.28 27.63 2.98
N GLU A 75 28.96 26.37 2.75
CA GLU A 75 27.70 25.91 2.17
C GLU A 75 26.76 25.26 3.21
N ILE A 76 27.22 25.15 4.46
CA ILE A 76 26.38 24.65 5.55
C ILE A 76 25.37 25.73 5.90
N ILE A 77 24.09 25.41 5.72
CA ILE A 77 22.96 26.30 6.01
C ILE A 77 22.39 26.08 7.40
N TRP A 78 22.62 24.91 8.00
CA TRP A 78 22.14 24.59 9.34
C TRP A 78 22.95 23.49 10.01
N GLN A 79 23.12 23.63 11.33
CA GLN A 79 23.67 22.61 12.22
C GLN A 79 22.88 22.60 13.52
N SER A 80 22.54 21.40 14.00
CA SER A 80 21.83 21.25 15.29
C SER A 80 22.75 21.54 16.50
N GLY A 81 24.07 21.57 16.30
CA GLY A 81 25.01 21.36 17.40
C GLY A 81 24.91 19.92 17.97
N LYS A 82 25.56 19.66 19.09
CA LYS A 82 25.38 18.41 19.85
C LYS A 82 24.09 18.50 20.65
N VAL A 83 23.14 17.62 20.38
CA VAL A 83 21.86 17.51 21.07
C VAL A 83 21.91 16.25 21.93
N GLU A 84 21.75 16.40 23.25
CA GLU A 84 21.70 15.27 24.17
C GLU A 84 20.32 14.60 24.05
N SER A 85 20.26 13.53 23.28
CA SER A 85 19.04 12.78 23.00
C SER A 85 19.33 11.40 22.42
N GLY A 86 18.56 10.40 22.85
CA GLY A 86 18.53 9.07 22.25
C GLY A 86 17.60 8.92 21.04
N GLU A 87 16.96 10.02 20.59
CA GLU A 87 16.05 9.97 19.44
C GLU A 87 16.84 9.88 18.13
N SER A 88 16.36 9.02 17.20
CA SER A 88 16.97 8.82 15.88
C SER A 88 15.93 8.66 14.76
N VAL A 89 14.64 8.86 15.09
CA VAL A 89 13.53 8.62 14.16
C VAL A 89 12.67 9.89 14.06
N LEU A 90 12.43 10.36 12.84
CA LEU A 90 11.54 11.47 12.50
C LEU A 90 11.86 12.80 13.21
N LEU A 91 13.13 13.17 13.25
CA LEU A 91 13.58 14.43 13.84
C LEU A 91 13.39 15.60 12.87
N ASP A 92 12.70 16.65 13.32
CA ASP A 92 12.39 17.82 12.52
C ASP A 92 13.61 18.62 12.07
N TYR A 93 13.66 19.01 10.80
CA TYR A 93 14.53 20.07 10.32
C TYR A 93 14.13 21.41 10.97
N LYS A 94 15.10 22.11 11.55
CA LYS A 94 14.91 23.39 12.26
C LYS A 94 15.77 24.51 11.66
N GLY A 95 16.23 24.35 10.43
CA GLY A 95 17.04 25.33 9.71
C GLY A 95 16.21 26.40 9.00
N PRO A 96 16.84 27.23 8.16
CA PRO A 96 16.18 28.24 7.35
C PRO A 96 15.13 27.67 6.41
N ALA A 97 14.22 28.51 5.90
CA ALA A 97 13.21 28.13 4.93
C ALA A 97 13.83 27.49 3.67
N LEU A 98 13.26 26.38 3.25
CA LEU A 98 13.69 25.61 2.08
C LEU A 98 13.11 26.23 0.80
N GLN A 99 13.81 26.04 -0.33
CA GLN A 99 13.46 26.62 -1.62
C GLN A 99 12.96 25.58 -2.60
N SER A 100 12.00 25.94 -3.44
CA SER A 100 11.46 25.08 -4.50
C SER A 100 12.56 24.54 -5.41
N GLY A 101 12.46 23.25 -5.75
CA GLY A 101 13.35 22.56 -6.69
C GLY A 101 14.80 22.41 -6.23
N ARG A 102 15.14 22.81 -5.00
CA ARG A 102 16.51 22.79 -4.52
C ARG A 102 16.84 21.49 -3.82
N ARG A 103 18.05 20.95 -4.13
CA ARG A 103 18.62 19.78 -3.45
C ARG A 103 19.41 20.23 -2.22
N TYR A 104 19.22 19.51 -1.12
CA TYR A 104 19.94 19.69 0.14
C TYR A 104 20.61 18.39 0.53
N PHE A 105 21.80 18.49 1.13
CA PHE A 105 22.63 17.38 1.55
C PHE A 105 22.76 17.39 3.06
N TRP A 106 22.82 16.23 3.67
CA TRP A 106 22.89 16.13 5.12
C TRP A 106 23.72 14.96 5.60
N GLN A 107 24.19 15.10 6.82
CA GLN A 107 24.92 14.08 7.56
C GLN A 107 24.52 14.13 9.02
N VAL A 108 24.70 12.99 9.71
CA VAL A 108 24.55 12.87 11.15
C VAL A 108 25.78 12.25 11.78
N LYS A 109 26.08 12.66 12.99
CA LYS A 109 27.08 12.11 13.90
C LYS A 109 26.42 11.79 15.21
N VAL A 110 26.68 10.63 15.80
CA VAL A 110 26.06 10.19 17.06
C VAL A 110 27.11 9.91 18.13
N TRP A 111 26.72 9.99 19.39
CA TRP A 111 27.52 9.59 20.57
C TRP A 111 26.78 8.46 21.29
N ASP A 112 27.56 7.49 21.75
CA ASP A 112 27.04 6.37 22.52
C ASP A 112 27.05 6.63 24.04
N ASN A 113 26.47 5.70 24.81
CA ASN A 113 26.44 5.71 26.27
C ASN A 113 27.81 5.45 26.92
N LYS A 114 28.85 5.23 26.12
CA LYS A 114 30.26 5.11 26.59
C LYS A 114 31.06 6.36 26.28
N GLY A 115 30.39 7.41 25.76
CA GLY A 115 31.01 8.70 25.41
C GLY A 115 31.78 8.69 24.08
N LYS A 116 31.77 7.58 23.32
CA LYS A 116 32.42 7.48 22.01
C LYS A 116 31.51 8.09 20.94
N SER A 117 32.10 8.86 20.02
CA SER A 117 31.36 9.39 18.87
C SER A 117 31.68 8.64 17.58
N THR A 118 30.69 8.54 16.67
CA THR A 118 30.96 8.10 15.29
C THR A 118 31.74 9.15 14.51
N LYS A 119 32.24 8.78 13.33
CA LYS A 119 32.49 9.76 12.25
C LYS A 119 31.15 10.31 11.77
N TRP A 120 31.16 11.38 10.95
CA TRP A 120 29.99 11.78 10.20
C TRP A 120 29.54 10.63 9.30
N SER A 121 28.23 10.45 9.16
CA SER A 121 27.64 9.46 8.25
C SER A 121 28.06 9.69 6.81
N GLU A 122 27.74 8.75 5.94
CA GLU A 122 27.72 9.03 4.50
C GLU A 122 26.77 10.20 4.23
N THR A 123 27.00 10.91 3.11
CA THR A 123 26.16 12.03 2.69
C THR A 123 24.87 11.49 2.11
N ALA A 124 23.74 11.87 2.69
CA ALA A 124 22.42 11.69 2.12
C ALA A 124 21.87 13.04 1.61
N TYR A 125 20.79 12.98 0.83
CA TYR A 125 20.17 14.20 0.30
C TYR A 125 18.65 14.10 0.27
N TRP A 126 18.00 15.22 0.09
CA TRP A 126 16.64 15.33 -0.39
C TRP A 126 16.53 16.49 -1.36
N GLU A 127 15.49 16.49 -2.18
CA GLU A 127 15.22 17.59 -3.10
C GLU A 127 13.77 18.05 -2.91
N MET A 128 13.60 19.37 -2.82
CA MET A 128 12.28 19.96 -2.70
C MET A 128 11.53 19.88 -4.03
N GLY A 129 10.21 19.66 -3.96
CA GLY A 129 9.31 19.90 -5.07
C GLY A 129 9.03 21.39 -5.30
N LEU A 130 7.93 21.69 -5.97
CA LEU A 130 7.47 23.05 -6.18
C LEU A 130 6.59 23.45 -4.98
N LEU A 131 7.03 24.46 -4.22
CA LEU A 131 6.38 24.84 -2.97
C LEU A 131 5.29 25.91 -3.16
N LEU A 132 5.37 26.66 -4.25
CA LEU A 132 4.46 27.75 -4.55
C LEU A 132 3.71 27.49 -5.85
N GLN A 133 2.45 27.88 -5.92
CA GLN A 133 1.67 27.81 -7.16
C GLN A 133 2.33 28.62 -8.29
N SER A 134 3.00 29.73 -7.96
CA SER A 134 3.74 30.57 -8.90
C SER A 134 4.98 29.91 -9.52
N ASP A 135 5.44 28.79 -8.96
CA ASP A 135 6.58 28.02 -9.52
C ASP A 135 6.17 27.25 -10.77
N TRP A 136 4.89 26.96 -10.94
CA TRP A 136 4.35 26.38 -12.14
C TRP A 136 4.28 27.40 -13.26
N LYS A 137 5.03 27.17 -14.34
CA LYS A 137 5.03 27.95 -15.59
C LYS A 137 4.24 27.27 -16.70
N ALA A 138 3.96 25.99 -16.51
CA ALA A 138 3.22 25.16 -17.45
C ALA A 138 1.73 25.51 -17.45
N LYS A 139 1.08 25.35 -18.61
CA LYS A 139 -0.38 25.31 -18.77
C LYS A 139 -0.82 23.86 -19.02
N TRP A 140 -2.00 23.52 -18.56
CA TRP A 140 -2.62 22.26 -18.94
C TRP A 140 -2.83 22.23 -20.45
N ILE A 141 -2.46 21.11 -21.08
CA ILE A 141 -2.72 20.89 -22.50
C ILE A 141 -3.55 19.63 -22.70
N GLU A 142 -4.48 19.70 -23.65
CA GLU A 142 -5.41 18.63 -24.01
C GLU A 142 -5.41 18.44 -25.52
N MET A 143 -5.74 17.20 -25.96
CA MET A 143 -5.98 16.95 -27.38
C MET A 143 -7.40 17.39 -27.76
N PRO A 144 -7.58 18.24 -28.74
CA PRO A 144 -8.91 18.66 -29.23
C PRO A 144 -9.76 17.45 -29.65
N GLY A 145 -11.02 17.41 -29.21
CA GLY A 145 -11.98 16.39 -29.60
C GLY A 145 -11.84 15.02 -28.87
N ASP A 146 -10.85 14.85 -27.98
CA ASP A 146 -10.67 13.59 -27.20
C ASP A 146 -11.63 13.53 -26.00
N THR A 147 -12.88 13.19 -26.26
CA THR A 147 -13.96 13.13 -25.25
C THR A 147 -14.79 11.84 -25.30
N LEU A 148 -14.35 10.85 -26.09
CA LEU A 148 -15.09 9.60 -26.27
C LEU A 148 -14.51 8.49 -25.40
N ARG A 149 -15.37 7.60 -24.92
CA ARG A 149 -14.96 6.37 -24.26
C ARG A 149 -14.18 5.48 -25.22
N TYR A 150 -13.09 4.89 -24.75
CA TYR A 150 -12.22 4.00 -25.54
C TYR A 150 -11.54 4.70 -26.73
N SER A 151 -11.26 5.99 -26.62
CA SER A 151 -10.42 6.71 -27.59
C SER A 151 -8.99 6.17 -27.59
N PRO A 152 -8.29 6.23 -28.74
CA PRO A 152 -6.86 5.95 -28.74
C PRO A 152 -6.08 6.92 -27.85
N SER A 153 -5.01 6.43 -27.23
CA SER A 153 -4.14 7.22 -26.35
C SER A 153 -3.53 8.42 -27.07
N PRO A 154 -3.75 9.64 -26.59
CA PRO A 154 -3.12 10.83 -27.18
C PRO A 154 -1.64 10.89 -26.83
N HIS A 155 -0.84 11.28 -27.84
CA HIS A 155 0.57 11.59 -27.75
C HIS A 155 0.74 13.09 -27.85
N PHE A 156 1.63 13.66 -27.03
CA PHE A 156 1.98 15.08 -27.01
C PHE A 156 3.49 15.21 -27.21
N ARG A 157 3.95 16.19 -28.00
CA ARG A 157 5.38 16.43 -28.20
C ARG A 157 5.73 17.88 -28.40
N LYS A 158 7.00 18.20 -28.04
CA LYS A 158 7.66 19.48 -28.34
C LYS A 158 9.15 19.26 -28.55
N GLU A 159 9.73 19.95 -29.53
CA GLU A 159 11.17 20.04 -29.69
C GLU A 159 11.72 21.30 -29.02
N PHE A 160 12.96 21.21 -28.53
CA PHE A 160 13.66 22.32 -27.90
C PHE A 160 15.17 22.18 -28.10
N LYS A 161 15.91 23.25 -27.86
CA LYS A 161 17.36 23.30 -28.08
C LYS A 161 18.08 23.66 -26.78
N VAL A 162 19.21 22.97 -26.54
CA VAL A 162 20.09 23.21 -25.38
C VAL A 162 21.49 23.53 -25.92
N ASP A 163 21.93 24.77 -25.82
CA ASP A 163 23.20 25.25 -26.39
C ASP A 163 24.30 25.38 -25.33
N LYS A 164 23.98 25.25 -24.06
CA LYS A 164 24.93 25.38 -22.94
C LYS A 164 25.13 24.05 -22.19
N LYS A 165 26.26 23.95 -21.51
CA LYS A 165 26.53 22.81 -20.62
C LYS A 165 25.60 22.84 -19.42
N ILE A 166 24.85 21.73 -19.21
CA ILE A 166 23.93 21.61 -18.10
C ILE A 166 24.61 21.21 -16.78
N SER A 167 24.10 21.73 -15.68
CA SER A 167 24.42 21.32 -14.31
C SER A 167 23.38 20.33 -13.80
N SER A 168 22.09 20.62 -13.97
CA SER A 168 21.01 19.71 -13.59
C SER A 168 19.78 19.96 -14.44
N ALA A 169 18.91 18.94 -14.57
CA ALA A 169 17.61 19.06 -15.23
C ALA A 169 16.55 18.23 -14.50
N ARG A 170 15.38 18.83 -14.29
CA ARG A 170 14.23 18.23 -13.60
C ARG A 170 12.96 18.37 -14.41
N ILE A 171 12.21 17.29 -14.52
CA ILE A 171 10.82 17.33 -15.00
C ILE A 171 9.89 17.28 -13.79
N TYR A 172 8.93 18.20 -13.74
CA TYR A 172 7.77 18.19 -12.87
C TYR A 172 6.55 17.90 -13.74
N ALA A 173 5.81 16.82 -13.45
CA ALA A 173 4.72 16.41 -14.31
C ALA A 173 3.56 15.77 -13.56
N THR A 174 2.36 16.02 -14.06
CA THR A 174 1.12 15.37 -13.66
C THR A 174 0.16 15.27 -14.84
N SER A 175 -0.96 14.54 -14.65
CA SER A 175 -1.99 14.42 -15.69
C SER A 175 -3.38 14.22 -15.11
N HIS A 176 -4.37 14.53 -15.90
CA HIS A 176 -5.72 13.97 -15.80
C HIS A 176 -5.73 12.68 -16.64
N GLY A 177 -5.73 11.54 -15.98
CA GLY A 177 -5.49 10.20 -16.54
C GLY A 177 -4.11 9.67 -16.17
N PHE A 178 -3.69 8.55 -16.75
CA PHE A 178 -2.31 8.08 -16.62
C PHE A 178 -1.39 8.76 -17.63
N TYR A 179 -0.09 8.83 -17.34
CA TYR A 179 0.90 9.30 -18.29
C TYR A 179 2.18 8.46 -18.30
N GLU A 180 2.84 8.44 -19.43
CA GLU A 180 4.22 8.00 -19.61
C GLU A 180 4.99 9.09 -20.34
N LEU A 181 6.12 9.54 -19.77
CA LEU A 181 6.97 10.59 -20.36
C LEU A 181 8.11 9.99 -21.16
N HIS A 182 8.49 10.68 -22.22
CA HIS A 182 9.61 10.36 -23.08
C HIS A 182 10.53 11.56 -23.31
N LEU A 183 11.82 11.33 -23.35
CA LEU A 183 12.83 12.33 -23.65
C LEU A 183 13.92 11.70 -24.52
N ASN A 184 14.11 12.25 -25.74
CA ASN A 184 15.10 11.79 -26.69
C ASN A 184 15.06 10.28 -26.97
N GLY A 185 13.86 9.73 -27.21
CA GLY A 185 13.63 8.31 -27.53
C GLY A 185 13.64 7.37 -26.33
N LYS A 186 13.73 7.87 -25.11
CA LYS A 186 13.77 7.06 -23.89
C LYS A 186 12.62 7.41 -22.94
N LYS A 187 12.04 6.39 -22.31
CA LYS A 187 11.10 6.59 -21.22
C LYS A 187 11.78 7.29 -20.04
N VAL A 188 11.07 8.23 -19.42
CA VAL A 188 11.50 8.95 -18.22
C VAL A 188 11.03 8.22 -16.99
N GLY A 189 11.97 7.88 -16.10
CA GLY A 189 11.69 7.19 -14.83
C GLY A 189 11.27 5.73 -14.98
N ASP A 190 11.05 5.09 -13.85
CA ASP A 190 10.70 3.65 -13.72
C ASP A 190 9.31 3.41 -13.14
N GLN A 191 8.62 4.48 -12.76
CA GLN A 191 7.28 4.44 -12.23
C GLN A 191 6.26 4.08 -13.33
N VAL A 192 5.19 3.43 -12.91
CA VAL A 192 4.03 3.09 -13.76
C VAL A 192 2.75 3.57 -13.09
N LEU A 193 1.66 3.70 -13.86
CA LEU A 193 0.35 4.15 -13.40
C LEU A 193 0.38 5.56 -12.75
N THR A 194 1.36 6.38 -13.14
CA THR A 194 1.45 7.78 -12.68
C THR A 194 0.32 8.63 -13.28
N PRO A 195 -0.17 9.65 -12.54
CA PRO A 195 0.33 10.22 -11.28
C PRO A 195 -0.11 9.47 -10.03
N GLY A 196 -0.80 8.34 -10.14
CA GLY A 196 -1.40 7.60 -9.05
C GLY A 196 -2.87 7.95 -8.82
N TRP A 197 -3.47 7.39 -7.79
CA TRP A 197 -4.88 7.58 -7.46
C TRP A 197 -5.07 8.37 -6.16
N THR A 198 -5.63 9.56 -6.28
CA THR A 198 -6.05 10.43 -5.19
C THR A 198 -7.45 10.96 -5.48
N SER A 199 -8.02 11.73 -4.58
CA SER A 199 -9.24 12.50 -4.84
C SER A 199 -8.92 13.68 -5.76
N TYR A 200 -8.78 13.42 -7.05
CA TYR A 200 -8.19 14.30 -8.07
C TYR A 200 -8.68 15.76 -8.05
N SER A 201 -9.95 15.99 -7.73
CA SER A 201 -10.49 17.36 -7.63
C SER A 201 -9.96 18.15 -6.42
N LYS A 202 -9.46 17.45 -5.39
CA LYS A 202 -9.00 18.06 -4.13
C LYS A 202 -7.49 17.92 -3.92
N ARG A 203 -6.92 16.81 -4.40
CA ARG A 203 -5.50 16.46 -4.28
C ARG A 203 -5.07 15.74 -5.55
N LEU A 204 -4.10 16.30 -6.27
CA LEU A 204 -3.54 15.71 -7.48
C LEU A 204 -2.01 15.66 -7.36
N GLN A 205 -1.46 14.45 -7.35
CA GLN A 205 -0.03 14.26 -7.24
C GLN A 205 0.71 14.67 -8.51
N TYR A 206 1.87 15.31 -8.37
CA TYR A 206 2.86 15.42 -9.45
C TYR A 206 4.14 14.66 -9.08
N GLN A 207 4.84 14.15 -10.08
CA GLN A 207 6.12 13.47 -9.93
C GLN A 207 7.26 14.39 -10.34
N VAL A 208 8.43 14.17 -9.74
CA VAL A 208 9.67 14.87 -10.08
C VAL A 208 10.71 13.85 -10.56
N TYR A 209 11.30 14.12 -11.73
CA TYR A 209 12.28 13.23 -12.36
C TYR A 209 13.61 13.96 -12.58
N ASP A 210 14.72 13.35 -12.16
CA ASP A 210 16.06 13.80 -12.56
C ASP A 210 16.36 13.29 -13.98
N VAL A 211 16.41 14.21 -14.93
CA VAL A 211 16.66 13.92 -16.33
C VAL A 211 17.99 14.51 -16.83
N SER A 212 18.87 14.89 -15.90
CA SER A 212 20.16 15.54 -16.23
C SER A 212 20.99 14.74 -17.23
N ALA A 213 21.01 13.41 -17.10
CA ALA A 213 21.75 12.53 -18.00
C ALA A 213 21.02 12.24 -19.34
N MET A 214 19.77 12.67 -19.49
CA MET A 214 18.97 12.41 -20.70
C MET A 214 18.96 13.59 -21.68
N ILE A 215 19.34 14.80 -21.23
CA ILE A 215 19.43 15.99 -22.06
C ILE A 215 20.71 15.93 -22.90
N GLN A 216 20.59 16.28 -24.17
CA GLN A 216 21.70 16.34 -25.12
C GLN A 216 22.03 17.80 -25.50
N ALA A 217 23.30 18.06 -25.82
CA ALA A 217 23.66 19.33 -26.46
C ALA A 217 23.02 19.45 -27.87
N GLY A 218 22.46 20.59 -28.20
CA GLY A 218 21.70 20.81 -29.43
C GLY A 218 20.21 20.45 -29.29
N ASN A 219 19.69 19.80 -30.30
CA ASN A 219 18.24 19.54 -30.40
C ASN A 219 17.79 18.36 -29.53
N ASN A 220 16.69 18.54 -28.83
CA ASN A 220 16.05 17.55 -27.95
C ASN A 220 14.54 17.49 -28.30
N ALA A 221 13.90 16.38 -27.93
CA ALA A 221 12.45 16.25 -28.01
C ALA A 221 11.92 15.64 -26.71
N ILE A 222 10.84 16.22 -26.20
CA ILE A 222 10.10 15.76 -25.01
C ILE A 222 8.67 15.45 -25.41
N GLY A 223 8.09 14.40 -24.85
CA GLY A 223 6.71 14.06 -25.09
C GLY A 223 6.06 13.26 -23.97
N ALA A 224 4.75 13.14 -24.06
CA ALA A 224 3.91 12.35 -23.15
C ALA A 224 2.91 11.53 -23.95
N VAL A 225 2.62 10.31 -23.43
CA VAL A 225 1.48 9.48 -23.86
C VAL A 225 0.52 9.39 -22.69
N LEU A 226 -0.78 9.57 -22.92
CA LEU A 226 -1.78 9.49 -21.85
C LEU A 226 -2.68 8.27 -22.01
N GLY A 227 -3.16 7.78 -20.87
CA GLY A 227 -4.16 6.72 -20.75
C GLY A 227 -5.31 7.11 -19.82
N ASP A 228 -6.42 6.41 -19.92
CA ASP A 228 -7.64 6.72 -19.16
C ASP A 228 -7.43 6.65 -17.65
N GLY A 229 -6.75 5.59 -17.18
CA GLY A 229 -6.47 5.37 -15.77
C GLY A 229 -7.71 5.37 -14.89
N TRP A 230 -7.54 5.76 -13.62
CA TRP A 230 -8.67 5.96 -12.70
C TRP A 230 -9.45 7.26 -12.97
N TYR A 231 -8.86 8.22 -13.67
CA TYR A 231 -9.48 9.52 -13.93
C TYR A 231 -10.65 9.42 -14.90
N ARG A 232 -10.42 8.85 -16.10
CA ARG A 232 -11.39 8.71 -17.18
C ARG A 232 -11.91 7.29 -17.35
N GLY A 233 -11.18 6.28 -16.91
CA GLY A 233 -11.51 4.86 -17.06
C GLY A 233 -12.82 4.46 -16.41
N THR A 234 -13.18 3.21 -16.63
CA THR A 234 -14.38 2.60 -16.03
C THR A 234 -14.16 2.32 -14.55
N LEU A 235 -15.08 2.79 -13.70
CA LEU A 235 -15.17 2.50 -12.27
C LEU A 235 -16.63 2.11 -11.95
N PRO A 236 -16.99 1.66 -10.75
CA PRO A 236 -18.35 1.12 -10.48
C PRO A 236 -19.51 2.04 -10.82
N ARG A 237 -19.33 3.37 -10.77
CA ARG A 237 -20.37 4.32 -11.20
C ARG A 237 -20.40 4.58 -12.70
N GLY A 238 -19.56 3.91 -13.47
CA GLY A 238 -19.46 4.04 -14.92
C GLY A 238 -18.14 4.63 -15.40
N TRP A 239 -18.18 5.30 -16.53
CA TRP A 239 -17.04 5.90 -17.20
C TRP A 239 -16.88 7.38 -16.83
N ALA A 240 -15.63 7.87 -16.79
CA ALA A 240 -15.26 9.27 -16.58
C ALA A 240 -15.69 9.85 -15.23
N ASN A 241 -15.44 9.11 -14.14
CA ASN A 241 -15.85 9.50 -12.78
C ASN A 241 -15.28 10.84 -12.32
N PHE A 242 -14.06 11.21 -12.76
CA PHE A 242 -13.43 12.46 -12.38
C PHE A 242 -13.40 13.47 -13.55
N GLY A 243 -13.48 13.00 -14.80
CA GLY A 243 -13.53 13.89 -15.96
C GLY A 243 -13.41 13.14 -17.28
N LYS A 244 -13.88 13.79 -18.36
CA LYS A 244 -13.92 13.20 -19.72
C LYS A 244 -12.70 13.51 -20.56
N LYS A 245 -11.93 14.56 -20.23
CA LYS A 245 -10.79 15.01 -21.02
C LYS A 245 -9.49 14.61 -20.35
N LEU A 246 -8.61 13.96 -21.10
CA LEU A 246 -7.24 13.71 -20.67
C LEU A 246 -6.41 14.98 -20.89
N GLY A 247 -5.59 15.31 -19.90
CA GLY A 247 -4.72 16.47 -19.96
C GLY A 247 -3.37 16.20 -19.31
N VAL A 248 -2.34 16.92 -19.73
CA VAL A 248 -1.01 16.87 -19.14
C VAL A 248 -0.52 18.25 -18.76
N LEU A 249 0.11 18.35 -17.58
CA LEU A 249 0.82 19.51 -17.09
C LEU A 249 2.27 19.10 -16.85
N LEU A 250 3.20 19.70 -17.59
CA LEU A 250 4.61 19.35 -17.53
C LEU A 250 5.48 20.58 -17.65
N GLN A 251 6.52 20.66 -16.81
CA GLN A 251 7.64 21.59 -17.05
C GLN A 251 8.98 20.91 -16.80
N LEU A 252 9.92 21.15 -17.72
CA LEU A 252 11.31 20.78 -17.62
C LEU A 252 12.11 22.03 -17.23
N HIS A 253 12.75 21.98 -16.08
CA HIS A 253 13.64 23.02 -15.58
C HIS A 253 15.10 22.58 -15.75
N VAL A 254 15.89 23.37 -16.45
CA VAL A 254 17.30 23.12 -16.74
C VAL A 254 18.15 24.22 -16.12
N VAL A 255 19.13 23.85 -15.33
CA VAL A 255 20.15 24.73 -14.75
C VAL A 255 21.47 24.50 -15.46
N PHE A 256 22.07 25.55 -15.94
CA PHE A 256 23.36 25.50 -16.64
C PHE A 256 24.55 25.70 -15.68
N THR A 257 25.74 25.31 -16.12
CA THR A 257 26.98 25.45 -15.31
C THR A 257 27.39 26.89 -15.07
N ASP A 258 26.87 27.83 -15.85
CA ASP A 258 27.07 29.27 -15.66
C ASP A 258 26.02 29.93 -14.72
N GLY A 259 25.14 29.09 -14.12
CA GLY A 259 24.07 29.52 -13.21
C GLY A 259 22.82 30.07 -13.91
N SER A 260 22.82 30.17 -15.24
CA SER A 260 21.58 30.53 -15.96
C SER A 260 20.61 29.36 -16.02
N GLU A 261 19.33 29.67 -16.25
CA GLU A 261 18.25 28.65 -16.21
C GLU A 261 17.41 28.73 -17.49
N MET A 262 16.78 27.61 -17.82
CA MET A 262 15.82 27.49 -18.92
C MET A 262 14.66 26.62 -18.48
N THR A 263 13.44 27.03 -18.84
CA THR A 263 12.23 26.25 -18.62
C THR A 263 11.53 25.92 -19.92
N ILE A 264 11.26 24.65 -20.17
CA ILE A 264 10.38 24.16 -21.23
C ILE A 264 9.10 23.69 -20.58
N ALA A 265 7.98 24.34 -20.87
CA ALA A 265 6.69 24.05 -20.26
C ALA A 265 5.65 23.62 -21.30
N THR A 266 4.61 22.94 -20.86
CA THR A 266 3.41 22.71 -21.65
C THR A 266 2.70 24.04 -21.91
N ASP A 267 2.41 24.30 -23.17
CA ASP A 267 1.75 25.50 -23.69
C ASP A 267 1.12 25.23 -25.06
N GLY A 268 0.49 26.23 -25.68
CA GLY A 268 -0.14 26.13 -27.00
C GLY A 268 0.80 25.83 -28.16
N SER A 269 2.12 25.79 -27.96
CA SER A 269 3.10 25.45 -29.01
C SER A 269 3.36 23.94 -29.13
N TRP A 270 2.78 23.15 -28.23
CA TRP A 270 2.84 21.69 -28.30
C TRP A 270 1.90 21.17 -29.40
N LYS A 271 2.20 19.96 -29.84
CA LYS A 271 1.37 19.23 -30.81
C LYS A 271 0.90 17.92 -30.25
N ALA A 272 -0.26 17.44 -30.74
CA ALA A 272 -0.86 16.20 -30.32
C ALA A 272 -1.29 15.29 -31.49
N SER A 273 -1.29 13.98 -31.27
CA SER A 273 -1.83 12.96 -32.18
C SER A 273 -2.36 11.77 -31.43
N ASN A 274 -3.44 11.15 -31.91
CA ASN A 274 -3.97 9.88 -31.39
C ASN A 274 -3.84 8.73 -32.41
N ASP A 275 -2.96 8.86 -33.39
CA ASP A 275 -2.67 7.83 -34.42
C ASP A 275 -1.72 6.75 -33.91
N GLY A 276 -1.32 6.78 -32.65
CA GLY A 276 -0.41 5.83 -32.02
C GLY A 276 -0.96 4.42 -31.87
N ALA A 277 -0.10 3.52 -31.39
CA ALA A 277 -0.39 2.08 -31.32
C ALA A 277 -1.42 1.70 -30.24
N ILE A 278 -1.55 2.45 -29.14
CA ILE A 278 -2.55 2.16 -28.09
C ILE A 278 -3.91 2.64 -28.57
N ARG A 279 -4.76 1.69 -28.98
CA ARG A 279 -6.06 1.99 -29.58
C ARG A 279 -7.21 2.03 -28.57
N MET A 280 -7.02 1.38 -27.44
CA MET A 280 -7.93 1.40 -26.28
C MET A 280 -7.12 1.03 -25.05
N ASN A 281 -7.40 1.67 -23.93
CA ASN A 281 -6.95 1.26 -22.62
C ASN A 281 -8.03 1.53 -21.57
N ASP A 282 -8.12 0.68 -20.56
CA ASP A 282 -9.07 0.81 -19.45
C ASP A 282 -8.60 -0.06 -18.29
N ILE A 283 -8.78 0.42 -17.07
CA ILE A 283 -8.27 -0.27 -15.88
C ILE A 283 -8.87 -1.67 -15.69
N TYR A 284 -10.15 -1.87 -16.07
CA TYR A 284 -10.84 -3.15 -15.95
C TYR A 284 -10.79 -3.98 -17.22
N ASN A 285 -10.85 -3.31 -18.39
CA ASN A 285 -11.01 -4.00 -19.66
C ASN A 285 -9.68 -4.38 -20.30
N GLY A 286 -8.59 -3.72 -19.92
CA GLY A 286 -7.26 -4.01 -20.44
C GLY A 286 -6.79 -3.06 -21.53
N GLU A 287 -6.04 -3.56 -22.53
CA GLU A 287 -5.45 -2.74 -23.59
C GLU A 287 -5.56 -3.40 -24.95
N THR A 288 -5.86 -2.60 -25.96
CA THR A 288 -5.73 -2.97 -27.39
C THR A 288 -4.59 -2.18 -28.01
N TYR A 289 -3.56 -2.90 -28.47
CA TYR A 289 -2.36 -2.35 -29.05
C TYR A 289 -2.18 -2.83 -30.48
N ASP A 290 -2.06 -1.89 -31.43
CA ASP A 290 -1.80 -2.16 -32.86
C ASP A 290 -0.37 -1.72 -33.20
N ALA A 291 0.58 -2.68 -33.22
CA ALA A 291 1.98 -2.39 -33.52
C ALA A 291 2.23 -1.84 -34.94
N THR A 292 1.29 -2.07 -35.87
CA THR A 292 1.37 -1.52 -37.23
C THR A 292 1.23 0.02 -37.24
N ARG A 293 0.71 0.62 -36.16
CA ARG A 293 0.52 2.05 -35.95
C ARG A 293 1.55 2.67 -35.03
N LYS A 294 2.63 1.96 -34.70
CA LYS A 294 3.68 2.51 -33.84
C LYS A 294 4.31 3.75 -34.47
N LEU A 295 4.25 4.88 -33.77
CA LEU A 295 4.85 6.16 -34.17
C LEU A 295 6.35 6.12 -33.88
N THR A 296 7.14 5.44 -34.72
CA THR A 296 8.58 5.24 -34.47
C THR A 296 9.32 6.57 -34.51
N GLY A 297 10.05 6.91 -33.45
CA GLY A 297 10.83 8.13 -33.31
C GLY A 297 10.04 9.41 -33.01
N TRP A 298 8.74 9.29 -32.64
CA TRP A 298 7.90 10.45 -32.32
C TRP A 298 8.46 11.31 -31.19
N ASP A 299 9.25 10.71 -30.31
CA ASP A 299 9.91 11.28 -29.15
C ASP A 299 11.39 11.66 -29.41
N MET A 300 11.78 11.71 -30.68
CA MET A 300 13.10 12.13 -31.15
C MET A 300 13.03 13.49 -31.82
N SER A 301 14.14 14.24 -31.79
CA SER A 301 14.29 15.45 -32.56
C SER A 301 14.31 15.16 -34.06
N GLY A 302 13.68 16.03 -34.85
CA GLY A 302 13.59 15.92 -36.31
C GLY A 302 12.45 15.01 -36.81
N TYR A 303 11.58 14.54 -35.92
CA TYR A 303 10.40 13.77 -36.32
C TYR A 303 9.43 14.64 -37.15
N ASN A 304 8.89 14.06 -38.22
CA ASN A 304 7.92 14.75 -39.07
C ASN A 304 6.52 14.78 -38.41
N ASP A 305 6.23 15.82 -37.66
CA ASP A 305 4.95 16.03 -36.97
C ASP A 305 3.99 16.98 -37.70
N LYS A 306 4.12 17.14 -39.03
CA LYS A 306 3.25 18.03 -39.83
C LYS A 306 1.77 17.66 -39.81
N SER A 307 1.46 16.37 -39.63
CA SER A 307 0.09 15.85 -39.49
C SER A 307 -0.48 15.96 -38.06
N TRP A 308 0.35 16.32 -37.06
CA TRP A 308 -0.11 16.49 -35.70
C TRP A 308 -0.85 17.83 -35.56
N ILE A 309 -1.87 17.85 -34.70
CA ILE A 309 -2.72 19.03 -34.48
C ILE A 309 -2.20 19.86 -33.30
N SER A 310 -2.53 21.13 -33.27
CA SER A 310 -2.28 22.01 -32.13
C SER A 310 -3.10 21.55 -30.92
N VAL A 311 -2.55 21.66 -29.73
CA VAL A 311 -3.23 21.36 -28.46
C VAL A 311 -4.19 22.49 -28.07
N ASN A 312 -5.19 22.17 -27.24
CA ASN A 312 -5.91 23.17 -26.45
C ASN A 312 -5.16 23.44 -25.16
N THR A 313 -5.18 24.69 -24.72
CA THR A 313 -4.70 25.05 -23.37
C THR A 313 -5.89 25.31 -22.46
N GLU A 314 -5.82 24.78 -21.21
CA GLU A 314 -6.87 24.92 -20.21
C GLU A 314 -6.28 25.49 -18.91
N ASP A 315 -7.07 26.27 -18.20
CA ASP A 315 -6.70 26.87 -16.91
C ASP A 315 -7.41 26.12 -15.77
N TYR A 316 -6.93 24.91 -15.45
CA TYR A 316 -7.40 24.18 -14.27
C TYR A 316 -6.76 24.74 -13.00
N ASN A 317 -7.44 24.52 -11.87
CA ASN A 317 -6.93 24.92 -10.57
C ASN A 317 -5.68 24.12 -10.18
N ASN A 318 -4.52 24.75 -10.13
CA ASN A 318 -3.26 24.14 -9.69
C ASN A 318 -3.09 24.16 -8.15
N GLY A 319 -4.05 24.71 -7.41
CA GLY A 319 -4.01 24.76 -5.96
C GLY A 319 -4.18 23.39 -5.27
N ASN A 320 -4.61 22.38 -6.03
CA ASN A 320 -4.74 21.00 -5.55
C ASN A 320 -3.49 20.14 -5.85
N LEU A 321 -2.47 20.69 -6.52
CA LEU A 321 -1.24 19.96 -6.83
C LEU A 321 -0.40 19.72 -5.57
N ILE A 322 0.01 18.47 -5.36
CA ILE A 322 0.86 18.04 -4.25
C ILE A 322 2.01 17.19 -4.79
N ALA A 323 3.18 17.26 -4.17
CA ALA A 323 4.25 16.35 -4.49
C ALA A 323 3.86 14.90 -4.16
N SER A 324 4.39 13.93 -4.93
CA SER A 324 4.11 12.51 -4.70
C SER A 324 4.67 12.05 -3.35
N GLU A 325 3.78 11.67 -2.43
CA GLU A 325 4.11 11.29 -1.06
C GLU A 325 4.22 9.78 -0.85
N GLY A 326 3.38 8.99 -1.53
CA GLY A 326 3.28 7.54 -1.37
C GLY A 326 4.50 6.77 -1.87
N ALA A 327 4.45 5.46 -1.70
CA ALA A 327 5.36 4.53 -2.34
C ALA A 327 4.99 4.43 -3.84
N PRO A 328 5.93 4.68 -4.76
CA PRO A 328 5.63 4.67 -6.19
C PRO A 328 5.27 3.28 -6.68
N VAL A 329 4.34 3.17 -7.62
CA VAL A 329 4.04 1.90 -8.27
C VAL A 329 5.15 1.59 -9.28
N ARG A 330 5.71 0.37 -9.20
CA ARG A 330 6.81 -0.11 -10.04
C ARG A 330 6.62 -1.55 -10.51
N LYS A 331 7.40 -1.94 -11.51
CA LYS A 331 7.62 -3.35 -11.84
C LYS A 331 8.58 -3.94 -10.81
N ILE A 332 8.09 -4.85 -9.97
CA ILE A 332 8.84 -5.33 -8.80
C ILE A 332 9.54 -6.66 -9.06
N GLN A 333 8.85 -7.57 -9.77
CA GLN A 333 9.30 -8.94 -9.91
C GLN A 333 8.88 -9.52 -11.26
N GLU A 334 9.66 -10.45 -11.80
CA GLU A 334 9.30 -11.27 -12.96
C GLU A 334 9.00 -12.72 -12.55
N ILE A 335 7.92 -13.27 -13.08
CA ILE A 335 7.50 -14.66 -12.84
C ILE A 335 7.43 -15.40 -14.19
N LYS A 336 8.04 -16.58 -14.25
CA LYS A 336 7.93 -17.46 -15.41
C LYS A 336 6.73 -18.39 -15.28
N PRO A 337 6.04 -18.70 -16.37
CA PRO A 337 5.01 -19.74 -16.37
C PRO A 337 5.55 -21.09 -15.89
N VAL A 338 4.75 -21.78 -15.08
CA VAL A 338 5.08 -23.14 -14.62
C VAL A 338 4.54 -24.23 -15.54
N LYS A 339 3.49 -23.91 -16.32
CA LYS A 339 2.85 -24.89 -17.20
C LYS A 339 2.07 -24.21 -18.33
N ILE A 340 2.09 -24.85 -19.51
CA ILE A 340 1.19 -24.56 -20.63
C ILE A 340 0.42 -25.84 -20.94
N PHE A 341 -0.90 -25.72 -21.10
CA PHE A 341 -1.76 -26.87 -21.35
C PHE A 341 -3.02 -26.49 -22.13
N LYS A 342 -3.73 -27.46 -22.66
CA LYS A 342 -5.06 -27.28 -23.23
C LYS A 342 -6.12 -27.74 -22.21
N THR A 343 -7.16 -26.95 -22.07
CA THR A 343 -8.34 -27.34 -21.27
C THR A 343 -9.09 -28.48 -21.98
N PRO A 344 -10.01 -29.20 -21.31
CA PRO A 344 -10.87 -30.18 -21.95
C PRO A 344 -11.66 -29.61 -23.17
N GLY A 345 -12.07 -28.35 -23.11
CA GLY A 345 -12.70 -27.58 -24.19
C GLY A 345 -11.74 -27.12 -25.29
N GLY A 346 -10.43 -27.43 -25.17
CA GLY A 346 -9.42 -27.14 -26.21
C GLY A 346 -8.78 -25.75 -26.13
N LYS A 347 -9.05 -24.94 -25.09
CA LYS A 347 -8.43 -23.62 -24.87
C LYS A 347 -6.97 -23.77 -24.47
N LEU A 348 -6.09 -22.99 -25.06
CA LEU A 348 -4.67 -22.95 -24.69
C LEU A 348 -4.50 -22.02 -23.46
N VAL A 349 -4.07 -22.58 -22.33
CA VAL A 349 -3.95 -21.88 -21.06
C VAL A 349 -2.53 -21.99 -20.51
N VAL A 350 -2.08 -20.90 -19.92
CA VAL A 350 -0.80 -20.75 -19.22
C VAL A 350 -1.08 -20.62 -17.73
N ASP A 351 -0.45 -21.44 -16.89
CA ASP A 351 -0.45 -21.32 -15.42
C ASP A 351 0.83 -20.61 -14.98
N MET A 352 0.69 -19.47 -14.29
CA MET A 352 1.80 -18.72 -13.71
C MET A 352 2.28 -19.30 -12.37
N GLY A 353 1.55 -20.28 -11.81
CA GLY A 353 1.85 -20.87 -10.50
C GLY A 353 1.47 -20.01 -9.29
N GLN A 354 1.26 -18.72 -9.51
CA GLN A 354 0.94 -17.71 -8.47
C GLN A 354 -0.20 -16.80 -8.95
N ASN A 355 -1.22 -16.60 -8.11
CA ASN A 355 -2.18 -15.52 -8.31
C ASN A 355 -1.49 -14.19 -8.00
N MET A 356 -1.34 -13.33 -8.98
CA MET A 356 -0.51 -12.13 -8.95
C MET A 356 -1.26 -10.91 -9.47
N VAL A 357 -0.70 -9.72 -9.23
CA VAL A 357 -1.14 -8.46 -9.84
C VAL A 357 -0.09 -7.94 -10.82
N GLY A 358 -0.54 -7.39 -11.95
CA GLY A 358 0.31 -6.82 -12.99
C GLY A 358 -0.14 -7.21 -14.37
N TRP A 359 0.76 -7.66 -15.23
CA TRP A 359 0.48 -8.03 -16.61
C TRP A 359 1.47 -9.06 -17.16
N LEU A 360 1.24 -9.48 -18.41
CA LEU A 360 2.19 -10.32 -19.14
C LEU A 360 3.05 -9.47 -20.09
N ARG A 361 4.35 -9.75 -20.11
CA ARG A 361 5.23 -9.46 -21.25
C ARG A 361 5.07 -10.57 -22.25
N LEU A 362 4.64 -10.22 -23.45
CA LEU A 362 4.52 -11.12 -24.60
C LEU A 362 5.74 -10.96 -25.50
N LYS A 363 6.37 -12.08 -25.86
CA LYS A 363 7.43 -12.17 -26.87
C LYS A 363 6.90 -13.02 -28.02
N VAL A 364 6.79 -12.46 -29.22
CA VAL A 364 6.11 -13.09 -30.35
C VAL A 364 6.77 -12.75 -31.68
N ASN A 365 6.73 -13.69 -32.63
CA ASN A 365 7.16 -13.46 -34.00
C ASN A 365 6.10 -14.07 -34.94
N GLY A 366 5.65 -13.30 -35.91
CA GLY A 366 4.61 -13.76 -36.85
C GLY A 366 4.28 -12.74 -37.91
N PRO A 367 3.36 -13.07 -38.82
CA PRO A 367 2.95 -12.20 -39.91
C PRO A 367 2.31 -10.89 -39.40
N LYS A 368 2.51 -9.82 -40.19
CA LYS A 368 1.84 -8.53 -39.97
C LYS A 368 0.33 -8.70 -39.89
N GLY A 369 -0.31 -8.03 -38.93
CA GLY A 369 -1.76 -8.09 -38.76
C GLY A 369 -2.28 -9.29 -37.96
N THR A 370 -1.41 -10.23 -37.56
CA THR A 370 -1.80 -11.30 -36.64
C THR A 370 -2.17 -10.70 -35.29
N VAL A 371 -3.30 -11.13 -34.72
CA VAL A 371 -3.77 -10.66 -33.41
C VAL A 371 -3.58 -11.75 -32.37
N VAL A 372 -2.76 -11.49 -31.36
CA VAL A 372 -2.63 -12.31 -30.16
C VAL A 372 -3.50 -11.72 -29.06
N LYS A 373 -4.41 -12.53 -28.53
CA LYS A 373 -5.28 -12.16 -27.42
C LYS A 373 -4.92 -12.94 -26.17
N LEU A 374 -4.76 -12.23 -25.05
CA LEU A 374 -4.50 -12.75 -23.71
C LEU A 374 -5.68 -12.39 -22.80
N ARG A 375 -6.38 -13.41 -22.27
CA ARG A 375 -7.43 -13.25 -21.26
C ARG A 375 -6.94 -13.74 -19.92
N HIS A 376 -7.24 -13.03 -18.84
CA HIS A 376 -6.71 -13.33 -17.52
C HIS A 376 -7.80 -13.88 -16.59
N ALA A 377 -7.45 -14.86 -15.75
CA ALA A 377 -8.33 -15.42 -14.71
C ALA A 377 -7.53 -15.83 -13.47
N GLU A 378 -8.21 -15.89 -12.32
CA GLU A 378 -7.62 -16.31 -11.05
C GLU A 378 -7.57 -17.84 -10.89
N VAL A 379 -8.59 -18.54 -11.39
CA VAL A 379 -8.84 -19.97 -11.14
C VAL A 379 -9.31 -20.70 -12.38
N MET A 380 -9.18 -22.02 -12.34
CA MET A 380 -9.86 -22.96 -13.24
C MET A 380 -11.06 -23.54 -12.53
N ASP A 381 -12.15 -23.84 -13.27
CA ASP A 381 -13.31 -24.50 -12.66
C ASP A 381 -13.04 -26.00 -12.37
N LYS A 382 -13.99 -26.66 -11.72
CA LYS A 382 -13.89 -28.08 -11.33
C LYS A 382 -13.77 -29.04 -12.51
N TYR A 383 -14.10 -28.59 -13.72
CA TYR A 383 -13.96 -29.37 -14.96
C TYR A 383 -12.63 -29.11 -15.66
N GLY A 384 -11.77 -28.25 -15.09
CA GLY A 384 -10.52 -27.82 -15.69
C GLY A 384 -10.68 -26.80 -16.81
N GLU A 385 -11.82 -26.09 -16.86
CA GLU A 385 -12.07 -25.02 -17.81
C GLU A 385 -11.67 -23.64 -17.25
N PHE A 386 -11.33 -22.73 -18.15
CA PHE A 386 -10.93 -21.38 -17.84
C PHE A 386 -12.11 -20.56 -17.30
N TYR A 387 -12.05 -20.11 -16.04
CA TYR A 387 -13.15 -19.49 -15.32
C TYR A 387 -12.97 -17.98 -15.19
N THR A 388 -13.93 -17.21 -15.67
CA THR A 388 -13.91 -15.72 -15.64
C THR A 388 -15.21 -15.11 -15.11
N THR A 389 -16.19 -15.92 -14.66
CA THR A 389 -17.48 -15.39 -14.21
C THR A 389 -17.37 -14.47 -13.00
N ASN A 390 -16.39 -14.72 -12.10
CA ASN A 390 -16.11 -13.87 -10.95
C ASN A 390 -15.43 -12.54 -11.29
N LEU A 391 -15.06 -12.31 -12.53
CA LEU A 391 -14.57 -10.99 -12.99
C LEU A 391 -15.72 -9.99 -13.20
N ARG A 392 -16.97 -10.47 -13.20
CA ARG A 392 -18.18 -9.69 -13.49
C ARG A 392 -18.07 -9.04 -14.87
N ASP A 393 -18.13 -7.70 -14.98
CA ASP A 393 -18.06 -6.96 -16.25
C ASP A 393 -16.61 -6.64 -16.70
N ALA A 394 -15.59 -6.88 -15.85
CA ALA A 394 -14.19 -6.66 -16.23
C ALA A 394 -13.72 -7.68 -17.26
N LYS A 395 -13.28 -7.22 -18.43
CA LYS A 395 -12.81 -8.12 -19.50
C LYS A 395 -11.43 -8.70 -19.22
N CYS A 396 -10.53 -7.94 -18.59
CA CYS A 396 -9.15 -8.34 -18.29
C CYS A 396 -8.41 -8.89 -19.51
N GLU A 397 -8.47 -8.19 -20.65
CA GLU A 397 -7.97 -8.64 -21.94
C GLU A 397 -6.85 -7.76 -22.48
N LEU A 398 -5.81 -8.39 -23.02
CA LEU A 398 -4.80 -7.73 -23.85
C LEU A 398 -4.92 -8.21 -25.29
N ASN A 399 -5.02 -7.28 -26.23
CA ASN A 399 -5.09 -7.57 -27.66
C ASN A 399 -3.90 -6.91 -28.34
N TYR A 400 -2.98 -7.74 -28.89
CA TYR A 400 -1.78 -7.26 -29.57
C TYR A 400 -1.81 -7.62 -31.05
N THR A 401 -1.82 -6.61 -31.93
CA THR A 401 -1.69 -6.78 -33.38
C THR A 401 -0.23 -6.62 -33.78
N LEU A 402 0.35 -7.65 -34.42
CA LEU A 402 1.75 -7.70 -34.83
C LEU A 402 2.05 -6.74 -35.99
N ALA A 403 3.19 -6.07 -35.90
CA ALA A 403 3.75 -5.30 -37.04
C ALA A 403 4.39 -6.17 -38.11
N GLY A 404 4.79 -7.42 -37.77
CA GLY A 404 5.47 -8.33 -38.68
C GLY A 404 6.93 -7.97 -38.95
N THR A 405 7.61 -7.42 -37.95
CA THR A 405 9.00 -6.91 -38.07
C THR A 405 10.04 -7.89 -37.51
N GLY A 406 9.69 -9.16 -37.32
CA GLY A 406 10.51 -10.16 -36.67
C GLY A 406 10.04 -10.41 -35.23
N GLU A 407 10.95 -10.60 -34.28
CA GLU A 407 10.61 -10.76 -32.87
C GLU A 407 10.11 -9.43 -32.28
N GLU A 408 8.89 -9.45 -31.75
CA GLU A 408 8.24 -8.31 -31.11
C GLU A 408 8.05 -8.58 -29.62
N ILE A 409 8.26 -7.55 -28.79
CA ILE A 409 8.03 -7.60 -27.35
C ILE A 409 6.97 -6.57 -27.00
N TYR A 410 5.94 -7.02 -26.29
CA TYR A 410 4.83 -6.19 -25.86
C TYR A 410 4.57 -6.30 -24.35
N GLU A 411 4.34 -5.17 -23.72
CA GLU A 411 3.76 -5.01 -22.40
C GLU A 411 2.71 -3.90 -22.44
N PRO A 412 1.54 -4.04 -21.77
CA PRO A 412 0.58 -2.95 -21.66
C PRO A 412 1.14 -1.81 -20.84
N ARG A 413 0.53 -0.61 -20.92
CA ARG A 413 1.02 0.59 -20.24
C ARG A 413 0.07 1.14 -19.20
N PHE A 414 -1.25 1.12 -19.48
CA PHE A 414 -2.24 1.88 -18.73
C PHE A 414 -3.35 1.01 -18.14
N THR A 415 -3.00 -0.22 -17.75
CA THR A 415 -3.88 -1.20 -17.10
C THR A 415 -3.08 -2.15 -16.23
N PHE A 416 -3.74 -2.89 -15.36
CA PHE A 416 -3.21 -4.05 -14.65
C PHE A 416 -4.32 -5.07 -14.40
N MET A 417 -3.98 -6.34 -14.13
CA MET A 417 -4.91 -7.42 -13.86
C MET A 417 -4.47 -8.21 -12.63
N GLY A 418 -5.44 -8.83 -11.95
CA GLY A 418 -5.22 -9.88 -10.98
C GLY A 418 -5.43 -11.25 -11.65
N PHE A 419 -4.44 -12.15 -11.63
CA PHE A 419 -4.53 -13.42 -12.34
C PHE A 419 -3.50 -14.44 -11.91
N ARG A 420 -3.83 -15.72 -12.11
CA ARG A 420 -2.90 -16.84 -12.14
C ARG A 420 -2.87 -17.51 -13.49
N PHE A 421 -4.02 -17.60 -14.17
CA PHE A 421 -4.16 -18.29 -15.45
C PHE A 421 -4.37 -17.30 -16.58
N VAL A 422 -3.83 -17.65 -17.78
CA VAL A 422 -4.00 -16.82 -18.97
C VAL A 422 -4.38 -17.70 -20.16
N GLU A 423 -5.55 -17.45 -20.74
CA GLU A 423 -5.97 -18.03 -22.03
C GLU A 423 -5.29 -17.27 -23.16
N VAL A 424 -4.61 -18.00 -24.06
CA VAL A 424 -3.90 -17.43 -25.21
C VAL A 424 -4.58 -17.84 -26.49
N THR A 425 -4.95 -16.86 -27.34
CA THR A 425 -5.59 -17.09 -28.63
C THR A 425 -4.82 -16.35 -29.73
N GLY A 426 -4.74 -16.96 -30.93
CA GLY A 426 -4.13 -16.33 -32.10
C GLY A 426 -2.59 -16.25 -32.07
N PHE A 427 -1.93 -16.96 -31.17
CA PHE A 427 -0.46 -17.02 -31.13
C PHE A 427 0.06 -17.74 -32.38
N PRO A 428 0.97 -17.13 -33.16
CA PRO A 428 1.53 -17.75 -34.39
C PRO A 428 2.58 -18.81 -34.03
N GLY A 429 2.34 -20.04 -34.40
CA GLY A 429 3.24 -21.16 -34.11
C GLY A 429 3.00 -21.82 -32.76
N GLU A 430 4.02 -22.46 -32.19
CA GLU A 430 3.97 -23.13 -30.90
C GLU A 430 4.30 -22.16 -29.77
N LEU A 431 3.41 -22.09 -28.76
CA LEU A 431 3.62 -21.28 -27.54
C LEU A 431 4.49 -22.04 -26.55
N THR A 432 5.57 -21.41 -26.11
CA THR A 432 6.48 -21.91 -25.07
C THR A 432 6.51 -20.97 -23.85
N THR A 433 7.05 -21.45 -22.74
CA THR A 433 7.20 -20.64 -21.51
C THR A 433 8.10 -19.42 -21.70
N ASP A 434 8.99 -19.42 -22.70
CA ASP A 434 9.87 -18.28 -23.02
C ASP A 434 9.15 -17.13 -23.72
N ASN A 435 7.97 -17.39 -24.26
CA ASN A 435 7.15 -16.36 -24.92
C ASN A 435 6.41 -15.44 -23.93
N LEU A 436 6.28 -15.86 -22.68
CA LEU A 436 5.53 -15.12 -21.67
C LEU A 436 6.34 -14.93 -20.41
N THR A 437 6.20 -13.75 -19.80
CA THR A 437 6.75 -13.43 -18.49
C THR A 437 5.72 -12.60 -17.73
N GLY A 438 5.35 -13.04 -16.53
CA GLY A 438 4.50 -12.26 -15.62
C GLY A 438 5.31 -11.13 -15.01
N ILE A 439 4.82 -9.92 -15.13
CA ILE A 439 5.39 -8.70 -14.54
C ILE A 439 4.54 -8.32 -13.35
N VAL A 440 5.06 -8.52 -12.14
CA VAL A 440 4.39 -8.15 -10.89
C VAL A 440 4.54 -6.65 -10.67
N VAL A 441 3.42 -5.98 -10.43
CA VAL A 441 3.35 -4.52 -10.30
C VAL A 441 2.60 -4.14 -9.04
N HIS A 442 3.26 -3.43 -8.13
CA HIS A 442 2.62 -2.89 -6.93
C HIS A 442 3.40 -1.69 -6.40
N SER A 443 2.89 -1.03 -5.36
CA SER A 443 3.62 0.03 -4.66
C SER A 443 4.93 -0.52 -4.10
N ASP A 444 6.04 0.13 -4.43
CA ASP A 444 7.40 -0.30 -4.07
C ASP A 444 7.69 0.01 -2.60
N MET A 445 7.40 -0.95 -1.76
CA MET A 445 7.58 -0.89 -0.31
C MET A 445 8.62 -1.94 0.13
N PRO A 446 9.62 -1.54 0.94
CA PRO A 446 10.60 -2.48 1.48
C PRO A 446 9.95 -3.61 2.29
N VAL A 447 10.46 -4.84 2.15
CA VAL A 447 10.07 -5.96 3.00
C VAL A 447 10.59 -5.71 4.42
N THR A 448 9.72 -5.80 5.43
CA THR A 448 10.05 -5.57 6.83
C THR A 448 10.06 -6.82 7.67
N GLY A 449 9.34 -7.87 7.31
CA GLY A 449 9.25 -9.05 8.13
C GLY A 449 9.29 -10.38 7.41
N SER A 450 9.68 -11.40 8.18
CA SER A 450 9.58 -12.80 7.79
C SER A 450 8.98 -13.60 8.94
N PHE A 451 8.18 -14.61 8.61
CA PHE A 451 7.64 -15.59 9.56
C PHE A 451 7.84 -16.99 9.01
N GLU A 452 8.25 -17.91 9.87
CA GLU A 452 8.43 -19.32 9.55
C GLU A 452 8.10 -20.17 10.77
N CYS A 453 7.48 -21.32 10.54
CA CYS A 453 7.23 -22.32 11.59
C CYS A 453 7.35 -23.74 11.05
N SER A 454 7.22 -24.74 11.92
CA SER A 454 7.35 -26.15 11.57
C SER A 454 6.18 -26.70 10.71
N ASN A 455 5.07 -25.95 10.57
CA ASN A 455 3.93 -26.39 9.78
C ASN A 455 3.97 -25.78 8.37
N PRO A 456 4.11 -26.57 7.28
CA PRO A 456 4.21 -26.06 5.92
C PRO A 456 2.93 -25.36 5.44
N LEU A 457 1.75 -25.71 5.96
CA LEU A 457 0.50 -25.04 5.58
C LEU A 457 0.43 -23.63 6.18
N LEU A 458 0.96 -23.41 7.39
CA LEU A 458 1.08 -22.07 7.96
C LEU A 458 2.11 -21.21 7.21
N ASN A 459 3.22 -21.81 6.76
CA ASN A 459 4.18 -21.09 5.92
C ASN A 459 3.57 -20.70 4.57
N GLN A 460 2.72 -21.58 4.00
CA GLN A 460 1.95 -21.24 2.80
C GLN A 460 0.89 -20.17 3.09
N LEU A 461 0.24 -20.17 4.25
CA LEU A 461 -0.67 -19.12 4.67
C LEU A 461 0.04 -17.75 4.74
N GLN A 462 1.24 -17.69 5.35
CA GLN A 462 2.05 -16.47 5.38
C GLN A 462 2.43 -15.99 3.97
N HIS A 463 2.79 -16.91 3.07
CA HIS A 463 3.01 -16.61 1.65
C HIS A 463 1.75 -15.99 1.02
N ASN A 464 0.58 -16.59 1.25
CA ASN A 464 -0.70 -16.09 0.71
C ASN A 464 -1.06 -14.70 1.27
N ILE A 465 -0.77 -14.43 2.55
CA ILE A 465 -0.96 -13.11 3.17
C ILE A 465 -0.09 -12.06 2.48
N GLN A 466 1.20 -12.36 2.26
CA GLN A 466 2.13 -11.44 1.60
C GLN A 466 1.73 -11.17 0.14
N TRP A 467 1.29 -12.21 -0.61
CA TRP A 467 0.86 -12.04 -1.98
C TRP A 467 -0.50 -11.34 -2.09
N GLY A 468 -1.41 -11.57 -1.16
CA GLY A 468 -2.65 -10.81 -1.06
C GLY A 468 -2.39 -9.31 -0.86
N GLN A 469 -1.44 -8.95 0.02
CA GLN A 469 -1.01 -7.57 0.23
C GLN A 469 -0.38 -6.95 -1.01
N LYS A 470 0.62 -7.61 -1.62
CA LYS A 470 1.28 -7.14 -2.85
C LYS A 470 0.27 -6.89 -3.96
N SER A 471 -0.68 -7.82 -4.13
CA SER A 471 -1.68 -7.76 -5.19
C SER A 471 -2.69 -6.62 -5.03
N ASN A 472 -2.90 -6.14 -3.82
CA ASN A 472 -3.92 -5.15 -3.52
C ASN A 472 -3.36 -3.77 -3.13
N PHE A 473 -2.06 -3.65 -2.85
CA PHE A 473 -1.44 -2.36 -2.53
C PHE A 473 -0.83 -1.72 -3.79
N VAL A 474 -1.72 -1.25 -4.68
CA VAL A 474 -1.37 -0.59 -5.95
C VAL A 474 -1.83 0.87 -5.85
N ASP A 475 -0.99 1.72 -5.30
CA ASP A 475 -1.19 3.14 -4.99
C ASP A 475 -2.24 3.45 -3.90
N VAL A 476 -3.30 2.61 -3.81
CA VAL A 476 -4.29 2.58 -2.72
C VAL A 476 -4.49 1.13 -2.26
N PRO A 477 -4.98 0.89 -1.03
CA PRO A 477 -5.25 -0.47 -0.54
C PRO A 477 -6.57 -0.99 -1.13
N THR A 478 -6.53 -1.51 -2.38
CA THR A 478 -7.73 -2.06 -3.04
C THR A 478 -8.15 -3.37 -2.42
N ASP A 479 -9.46 -3.66 -2.44
CA ASP A 479 -10.04 -4.91 -1.94
C ASP A 479 -9.65 -6.14 -2.77
N CYS A 480 -9.58 -5.98 -4.07
CA CYS A 480 -9.28 -7.03 -5.03
C CYS A 480 -8.58 -6.47 -6.29
N PRO A 481 -7.80 -7.27 -7.06
CA PRO A 481 -7.08 -6.77 -8.23
C PRO A 481 -7.70 -7.17 -9.57
N GLN A 482 -8.76 -8.03 -9.62
CA GLN A 482 -9.13 -8.72 -10.85
C GLN A 482 -10.47 -8.30 -11.47
N ARG A 483 -11.50 -8.01 -10.65
CA ARG A 483 -12.87 -7.73 -11.11
C ARG A 483 -13.13 -6.23 -11.30
N ASP A 484 -14.34 -5.85 -11.67
CA ASP A 484 -14.79 -4.46 -11.86
C ASP A 484 -15.09 -3.73 -10.53
N GLU A 485 -14.20 -3.87 -9.57
CA GLU A 485 -14.21 -3.21 -8.27
C GLU A 485 -12.89 -2.50 -8.01
N ARG A 486 -11.87 -3.15 -7.44
CA ARG A 486 -10.50 -2.64 -7.23
C ARG A 486 -10.51 -1.27 -6.56
N LEU A 487 -11.22 -1.17 -5.43
CA LEU A 487 -11.43 0.06 -4.69
C LEU A 487 -10.72 0.05 -3.35
N GLY A 488 -10.35 1.22 -2.85
CA GLY A 488 -9.77 1.40 -1.52
C GLY A 488 -10.80 1.24 -0.41
N TRP A 489 -11.34 0.03 -0.22
CA TRP A 489 -12.31 -0.28 0.83
C TRP A 489 -11.70 -0.05 2.21
N THR A 490 -12.39 0.78 2.99
CA THR A 490 -11.88 1.28 4.27
C THR A 490 -11.95 0.23 5.37
N GLY A 491 -12.95 -0.67 5.32
CA GLY A 491 -13.08 -1.82 6.24
C GLY A 491 -11.91 -2.78 6.10
N ASP A 492 -11.57 -3.14 4.87
CA ASP A 492 -10.44 -4.02 4.55
C ASP A 492 -9.11 -3.43 5.00
N ALA A 493 -8.89 -2.16 4.68
CA ALA A 493 -7.66 -1.47 5.01
C ALA A 493 -7.43 -1.38 6.52
N GLN A 494 -8.46 -1.03 7.31
CA GLN A 494 -8.34 -0.97 8.76
C GLN A 494 -8.13 -2.36 9.39
N ALA A 495 -8.79 -3.40 8.85
CA ALA A 495 -8.63 -4.77 9.32
C ALA A 495 -7.21 -5.30 9.18
N PHE A 496 -6.53 -4.93 8.10
CA PHE A 496 -5.24 -5.51 7.72
C PHE A 496 -4.04 -4.61 8.02
N CYS A 497 -4.21 -3.33 8.32
CA CYS A 497 -3.12 -2.34 8.40
C CYS A 497 -1.98 -2.75 9.35
N ARG A 498 -2.27 -3.47 10.44
CA ARG A 498 -1.25 -3.96 11.38
C ARG A 498 -0.43 -5.10 10.77
N THR A 499 -1.07 -6.09 10.16
CA THR A 499 -0.39 -7.17 9.42
C THR A 499 0.43 -6.61 8.26
N ALA A 500 -0.12 -5.63 7.54
CA ALA A 500 0.57 -4.97 6.44
C ALA A 500 1.93 -4.40 6.86
N ALA A 501 1.99 -3.79 8.04
CA ALA A 501 3.20 -3.18 8.59
C ALA A 501 4.28 -4.19 9.00
N TYR A 502 3.91 -5.42 9.32
CA TYR A 502 4.88 -6.51 9.55
C TYR A 502 5.47 -7.03 8.26
N ASN A 503 4.70 -7.09 7.19
CA ASN A 503 5.18 -7.63 5.91
C ASN A 503 6.03 -6.62 5.12
N LEU A 504 5.59 -5.35 5.06
CA LEU A 504 6.19 -4.29 4.25
C LEU A 504 6.24 -2.96 5.04
N ASP A 505 7.18 -2.09 4.71
CA ASP A 505 7.17 -0.71 5.21
C ASP A 505 6.05 0.09 4.54
N VAL A 506 4.92 0.17 5.21
CA VAL A 506 3.71 0.85 4.72
C VAL A 506 3.59 2.31 5.20
N SER A 507 4.64 2.86 5.82
CA SER A 507 4.62 4.21 6.41
C SER A 507 4.25 5.29 5.39
N ALA A 508 4.96 5.37 4.26
CA ALA A 508 4.67 6.33 3.20
C ALA A 508 3.34 6.04 2.49
N PHE A 509 3.00 4.76 2.30
CA PHE A 509 1.77 4.32 1.65
C PHE A 509 0.53 4.79 2.42
N PHE A 510 0.45 4.48 3.72
CA PHE A 510 -0.68 4.93 4.55
C PHE A 510 -0.63 6.42 4.86
N THR A 511 0.54 7.06 4.95
CA THR A 511 0.62 8.53 5.09
C THR A 511 -0.08 9.24 3.93
N LYS A 512 0.16 8.80 2.70
CA LYS A 512 -0.52 9.32 1.49
C LYS A 512 -2.02 9.05 1.54
N TRP A 513 -2.42 7.80 1.77
CA TRP A 513 -3.82 7.37 1.69
C TRP A 513 -4.69 7.97 2.82
N LEU A 514 -4.17 8.10 4.04
CA LEU A 514 -4.88 8.72 5.16
C LEU A 514 -5.17 10.21 4.92
N LYS A 515 -4.34 10.91 4.15
CA LYS A 515 -4.65 12.28 3.71
C LYS A 515 -5.83 12.30 2.74
N ASP A 516 -5.99 11.28 1.89
CA ASP A 516 -7.16 11.13 1.04
C ASP A 516 -8.41 10.79 1.86
N VAL A 517 -8.29 9.93 2.90
CA VAL A 517 -9.38 9.67 3.87
C VAL A 517 -9.90 10.98 4.50
N ALA A 518 -8.98 11.78 5.06
CA ALA A 518 -9.35 13.07 5.67
C ALA A 518 -9.91 14.07 4.65
N THR A 519 -9.44 14.03 3.41
CA THR A 519 -9.88 14.93 2.33
C THR A 519 -11.29 14.57 1.82
N ASP A 520 -11.62 13.28 1.77
CA ASP A 520 -12.94 12.81 1.30
C ASP A 520 -13.99 12.73 2.41
N GLN A 521 -13.56 12.86 3.68
CA GLN A 521 -14.49 12.98 4.81
C GLN A 521 -15.46 14.15 4.58
N ARG A 522 -16.74 13.94 4.81
CA ARG A 522 -17.79 14.94 4.61
C ARG A 522 -17.78 16.00 5.72
N PRO A 523 -18.35 17.18 5.47
CA PRO A 523 -18.42 18.27 6.48
C PRO A 523 -19.11 17.86 7.79
N GLY A 524 -20.02 16.89 7.73
CA GLY A 524 -20.71 16.33 8.91
C GLY A 524 -19.88 15.33 9.70
N GLY A 525 -18.70 14.94 9.22
CA GLY A 525 -17.80 13.96 9.83
C GLY A 525 -17.88 12.57 9.21
N GLU A 526 -18.80 12.32 8.26
CA GLU A 526 -18.98 11.02 7.60
C GLU A 526 -17.73 10.62 6.79
N VAL A 527 -17.25 9.41 6.99
CA VAL A 527 -16.13 8.82 6.24
C VAL A 527 -16.67 7.88 5.18
N PRO A 528 -16.35 8.04 3.89
CA PRO A 528 -16.79 7.13 2.84
C PRO A 528 -16.31 5.69 3.05
N ASP A 529 -17.09 4.71 2.55
CA ASP A 529 -16.74 3.29 2.64
C ASP A 529 -15.54 2.93 1.74
N VAL A 530 -15.27 3.73 0.70
CA VAL A 530 -14.11 3.58 -0.19
C VAL A 530 -13.37 4.91 -0.35
N ILE A 531 -12.06 4.86 -0.46
CA ILE A 531 -11.20 6.05 -0.64
C ILE A 531 -10.18 5.79 -1.76
N PRO A 532 -10.11 6.65 -2.77
CA PRO A 532 -10.95 7.82 -3.07
C PRO A 532 -12.43 7.48 -3.26
N ASP A 533 -13.31 8.39 -2.83
CA ASP A 533 -14.75 8.15 -2.89
C ASP A 533 -15.30 8.22 -4.32
N VAL A 534 -15.50 7.06 -4.91
CA VAL A 534 -16.10 6.87 -6.24
C VAL A 534 -17.50 6.24 -6.19
N LEU A 535 -17.98 5.88 -5.01
CA LEU A 535 -19.33 5.30 -4.84
C LEU A 535 -20.39 6.37 -4.65
N ASN A 536 -20.01 7.53 -4.14
CA ASN A 536 -20.93 8.65 -3.93
C ASN A 536 -20.68 9.77 -4.94
N PRO A 537 -21.70 10.57 -5.32
CA PRO A 537 -21.48 11.76 -6.12
C PRO A 537 -20.50 12.72 -5.44
N GLN A 538 -19.58 13.30 -6.21
CA GLN A 538 -18.61 14.28 -5.69
C GLN A 538 -19.30 15.53 -5.07
N SER A 539 -20.54 15.82 -5.49
CA SER A 539 -21.36 16.89 -4.94
C SER A 539 -22.13 16.50 -3.66
N SER A 540 -22.07 15.25 -3.22
CA SER A 540 -22.77 14.82 -2.00
C SER A 540 -22.09 15.43 -0.77
N THR A 541 -22.89 16.15 0.02
CA THR A 541 -22.45 16.76 1.28
C THR A 541 -22.69 15.87 2.49
N SER A 542 -23.46 14.80 2.36
CA SER A 542 -23.74 13.80 3.39
C SER A 542 -23.89 12.42 2.77
N ILE A 543 -23.47 11.40 3.50
CA ILE A 543 -23.53 9.98 3.12
C ILE A 543 -23.92 9.14 4.34
N LYS A 544 -24.25 7.86 4.13
CA LYS A 544 -24.44 6.88 5.22
C LYS A 544 -23.20 5.98 5.30
N PRO A 545 -22.26 6.25 6.19
CA PRO A 545 -21.09 5.38 6.40
C PRO A 545 -21.47 4.14 7.22
N SER A 546 -20.55 3.17 7.32
CA SER A 546 -20.72 1.97 8.12
C SER A 546 -19.68 1.88 9.23
N ALA A 547 -20.09 1.42 10.43
CA ALA A 547 -19.17 0.98 11.48
C ALA A 547 -18.25 -0.12 10.96
N GLY A 548 -17.00 -0.13 11.42
CA GLY A 548 -15.94 -1.00 10.94
C GLY A 548 -15.28 -0.50 9.64
N TRP A 549 -15.98 0.31 8.82
CA TRP A 549 -15.44 0.96 7.61
C TRP A 549 -15.01 2.40 7.91
N GLY A 550 -15.94 3.26 8.32
CA GLY A 550 -15.62 4.65 8.65
C GLY A 550 -14.62 4.82 9.81
N ASP A 551 -14.51 3.82 10.67
CA ASP A 551 -13.54 3.75 11.77
C ASP A 551 -12.07 3.71 11.31
N VAL A 552 -11.83 3.53 10.02
CA VAL A 552 -10.51 3.66 9.39
C VAL A 552 -9.85 5.00 9.72
N ALA A 553 -10.66 6.08 9.80
CA ALA A 553 -10.18 7.41 10.16
C ALA A 553 -9.56 7.50 11.56
N VAL A 554 -9.86 6.53 12.43
CA VAL A 554 -9.38 6.47 13.81
C VAL A 554 -8.39 5.32 14.01
N ILE A 555 -8.74 4.11 13.57
CA ILE A 555 -7.97 2.88 13.82
C ILE A 555 -6.64 2.91 13.05
N THR A 556 -6.67 3.28 11.76
CA THR A 556 -5.46 3.22 10.93
C THR A 556 -4.40 4.25 11.33
N PRO A 557 -4.70 5.55 11.54
CA PRO A 557 -3.67 6.50 12.00
C PRO A 557 -3.12 6.14 13.38
N TRP A 558 -3.95 5.61 14.29
CA TRP A 558 -3.48 5.11 15.58
C TRP A 558 -2.53 3.92 15.41
N THR A 559 -2.88 2.96 14.57
CA THR A 559 -2.02 1.80 14.26
C THR A 559 -0.68 2.24 13.65
N MET A 560 -0.69 3.18 12.70
CA MET A 560 0.54 3.74 12.11
C MET A 560 1.39 4.47 13.17
N TYR A 561 0.77 5.19 14.10
CA TYR A 561 1.47 5.78 15.23
C TYR A 561 2.12 4.72 16.12
N LEU A 562 1.40 3.64 16.47
CA LEU A 562 1.96 2.55 17.27
C LEU A 562 3.16 1.87 16.58
N VAL A 563 3.09 1.67 15.25
CA VAL A 563 4.14 0.97 14.51
C VAL A 563 5.35 1.87 14.23
N TYR A 564 5.14 3.11 13.81
CA TYR A 564 6.23 3.98 13.32
C TYR A 564 6.62 5.11 14.30
N GLY A 565 5.84 5.33 15.36
CA GLY A 565 6.06 6.44 16.29
C GLY A 565 5.78 7.82 15.69
N ASP A 566 5.09 7.89 14.53
CA ASP A 566 4.87 9.15 13.81
C ASP A 566 3.80 10.02 14.48
N LYS A 567 4.23 10.79 15.45
CA LYS A 567 3.37 11.74 16.20
C LYS A 567 2.86 12.90 15.32
N ARG A 568 3.58 13.27 14.22
CA ARG A 568 3.11 14.27 13.25
C ARG A 568 1.94 13.72 12.43
N LEU A 569 2.02 12.49 11.97
CA LEU A 569 0.91 11.82 11.29
C LEU A 569 -0.33 11.80 12.20
N LEU A 570 -0.18 11.35 13.45
CA LEU A 570 -1.27 11.33 14.42
C LEU A 570 -1.89 12.72 14.60
N ARG A 571 -1.07 13.77 14.76
CA ARG A 571 -1.52 15.16 14.90
C ARG A 571 -2.28 15.63 13.65
N THR A 572 -1.79 15.29 12.47
CA THR A 572 -2.41 15.68 11.20
C THR A 572 -3.78 15.01 11.01
N GLN A 573 -3.91 13.76 11.44
CA GLN A 573 -5.15 12.99 11.32
C GLN A 573 -6.14 13.26 12.47
N TYR A 574 -5.71 13.83 13.58
CA TYR A 574 -6.53 14.04 14.78
C TYR A 574 -7.86 14.80 14.52
N PRO A 575 -7.90 15.87 13.70
CA PRO A 575 -9.17 16.51 13.35
C PRO A 575 -10.15 15.56 12.66
N SER A 576 -9.68 14.70 11.77
CA SER A 576 -10.49 13.69 11.08
C SER A 576 -10.99 12.62 12.04
N MET A 577 -10.13 12.14 12.95
CA MET A 577 -10.49 11.19 14.02
C MET A 577 -11.62 11.76 14.90
N LYS A 578 -11.47 13.00 15.32
CA LYS A 578 -12.45 13.71 16.16
C LYS A 578 -13.77 13.91 15.44
N ALA A 579 -13.73 14.34 14.18
CA ALA A 579 -14.93 14.55 13.37
C ALA A 579 -15.73 13.25 13.17
N TRP A 580 -15.07 12.11 13.00
CA TRP A 580 -15.72 10.80 12.92
C TRP A 580 -16.44 10.44 14.23
N VAL A 581 -15.76 10.55 15.38
CA VAL A 581 -16.37 10.26 16.70
C VAL A 581 -17.52 11.21 17.01
N ASP A 582 -17.38 12.50 16.69
CA ASP A 582 -18.45 13.49 16.87
C ASP A 582 -19.65 13.21 15.96
N TYR A 583 -19.43 12.75 14.74
CA TYR A 583 -20.50 12.28 13.86
C TYR A 583 -21.28 11.14 14.51
N ILE A 584 -20.58 10.09 14.98
CA ILE A 584 -21.22 8.94 15.64
C ILE A 584 -22.00 9.40 16.88
N LYS A 585 -21.40 10.26 17.72
CA LYS A 585 -22.05 10.81 18.91
C LYS A 585 -23.37 11.50 18.55
N LYS A 586 -23.37 12.28 17.46
CA LYS A 586 -24.59 12.96 16.97
C LYS A 586 -25.63 11.97 16.52
N GLN A 587 -25.25 10.88 15.82
CA GLN A 587 -26.17 9.84 15.38
C GLN A 587 -26.74 9.03 16.55
N ALA A 588 -25.91 8.67 17.52
CA ALA A 588 -26.29 7.90 18.70
C ALA A 588 -27.18 8.69 19.68
N GLY A 589 -27.15 10.03 19.61
CA GLY A 589 -27.98 10.88 20.44
C GLY A 589 -27.73 10.73 21.96
N ASN A 590 -28.77 10.88 22.75
CA ASN A 590 -28.71 10.87 24.22
C ASN A 590 -28.66 9.46 24.83
N ASP A 591 -29.05 8.42 24.08
CA ASP A 591 -28.99 7.02 24.52
C ASP A 591 -27.64 6.35 24.27
N TYR A 592 -26.72 6.99 23.55
CA TYR A 592 -25.38 6.50 23.27
C TYR A 592 -25.34 5.13 22.55
N ILE A 593 -26.43 4.72 21.91
CA ILE A 593 -26.51 3.54 21.05
C ILE A 593 -26.54 4.01 19.60
N TRP A 594 -25.59 3.57 18.79
CA TRP A 594 -25.56 3.91 17.37
C TRP A 594 -26.44 2.94 16.58
N ARG A 595 -27.73 3.27 16.47
CA ARG A 595 -28.69 2.51 15.69
C ARG A 595 -28.45 2.70 14.20
N GLU A 596 -28.67 1.65 13.43
CA GLU A 596 -28.46 1.63 11.97
C GLU A 596 -27.05 2.07 11.53
N GLY A 597 -26.06 2.05 12.42
CA GLY A 597 -24.69 2.49 12.15
C GLY A 597 -23.84 1.45 11.44
N SER A 598 -24.25 0.18 11.40
CA SER A 598 -23.56 -0.87 10.67
C SER A 598 -24.37 -1.30 9.47
N LYS A 599 -23.87 -1.03 8.28
CA LYS A 599 -24.49 -1.39 7.00
C LYS A 599 -24.13 -2.80 6.54
N TYR A 600 -22.92 -3.22 6.86
CA TYR A 600 -22.34 -4.47 6.39
C TYR A 600 -22.29 -5.58 7.45
N GLY A 601 -22.60 -5.28 8.73
CA GLY A 601 -22.53 -6.26 9.81
C GLY A 601 -21.13 -6.85 9.97
N ASP A 602 -21.07 -8.11 10.37
CA ASP A 602 -19.83 -8.91 10.37
C ASP A 602 -19.65 -9.56 8.99
N TRP A 603 -19.23 -8.77 8.01
CA TRP A 603 -19.22 -9.06 6.58
C TRP A 603 -18.54 -10.39 6.25
N LEU A 604 -19.18 -11.18 5.37
CA LEU A 604 -18.72 -12.49 4.87
C LEU A 604 -18.39 -13.51 5.98
N PHE A 605 -19.24 -13.52 7.02
CA PHE A 605 -19.16 -14.53 8.07
C PHE A 605 -19.38 -15.96 7.52
N TYR A 606 -19.21 -16.95 8.38
CA TYR A 606 -19.49 -18.34 8.07
C TYR A 606 -20.97 -18.61 7.75
N HIS A 607 -21.23 -19.26 6.60
CA HIS A 607 -22.56 -19.76 6.23
C HIS A 607 -22.72 -21.23 6.61
N PRO A 608 -23.61 -21.57 7.56
CA PRO A 608 -23.89 -22.98 7.84
C PRO A 608 -24.50 -23.66 6.61
N PRO A 609 -24.13 -24.95 6.33
CA PRO A 609 -24.59 -25.67 5.13
C PRO A 609 -26.10 -25.89 5.08
N VAL A 610 -26.80 -25.73 6.18
CA VAL A 610 -28.22 -26.12 6.33
C VAL A 610 -29.21 -25.00 5.94
N ASN A 611 -28.78 -23.76 5.93
CA ASN A 611 -29.60 -22.62 5.52
C ASN A 611 -28.95 -21.92 4.33
N ASN A 612 -29.50 -22.09 3.14
CA ASN A 612 -29.22 -21.32 1.96
C ASN A 612 -29.56 -19.82 2.12
N HIS A 613 -29.31 -19.24 3.29
CA HIS A 613 -29.58 -17.84 3.53
C HIS A 613 -28.37 -17.03 3.06
N PRO A 614 -28.57 -16.16 2.06
CA PRO A 614 -27.48 -15.44 1.41
C PRO A 614 -27.08 -14.15 2.15
N GLU A 615 -27.50 -13.96 3.40
CA GLU A 615 -27.16 -12.73 4.15
C GLU A 615 -25.64 -12.71 4.45
N PRO A 616 -24.88 -11.82 3.83
CA PRO A 616 -23.42 -11.78 4.01
C PRO A 616 -22.99 -11.11 5.31
N ASP A 617 -23.91 -10.54 6.10
CA ASP A 617 -23.68 -9.61 7.21
C ASP A 617 -23.66 -10.25 8.60
N GLY A 618 -23.86 -11.57 8.69
CA GLY A 618 -23.73 -12.35 9.92
C GLY A 618 -24.89 -12.30 10.89
N TYR A 619 -24.76 -13.05 12.01
CA TYR A 619 -25.79 -13.14 13.05
C TYR A 619 -25.64 -12.11 14.17
N THR A 620 -24.58 -11.31 14.15
CA THR A 620 -24.34 -10.28 15.17
C THR A 620 -25.18 -9.05 14.85
N GLU A 621 -25.94 -8.58 15.82
CA GLU A 621 -26.81 -7.40 15.63
C GLU A 621 -26.01 -6.18 15.14
N HIS A 622 -26.56 -5.48 14.15
CA HIS A 622 -25.93 -4.30 13.56
C HIS A 622 -25.73 -3.15 14.56
N ASP A 623 -26.74 -2.91 15.42
CA ASP A 623 -26.65 -1.89 16.48
C ASP A 623 -25.58 -2.22 17.51
N PHE A 624 -25.42 -3.53 17.82
CA PHE A 624 -24.36 -4.01 18.68
C PHE A 624 -22.97 -3.70 18.10
N ILE A 625 -22.74 -4.08 16.83
CA ILE A 625 -21.48 -3.83 16.13
C ILE A 625 -21.17 -2.33 16.09
N ALA A 626 -22.17 -1.53 15.68
CA ALA A 626 -22.04 -0.08 15.56
C ALA A 626 -21.68 0.57 16.90
N THR A 627 -22.37 0.18 17.97
CA THR A 627 -22.12 0.72 19.31
C THR A 627 -20.79 0.26 19.89
N ALA A 628 -20.35 -0.98 19.60
CA ALA A 628 -19.02 -1.47 19.97
C ALA A 628 -17.90 -0.67 19.28
N TYR A 629 -18.03 -0.40 17.97
CA TYR A 629 -17.07 0.41 17.23
C TYR A 629 -17.10 1.90 17.65
N TYR A 630 -18.29 2.44 17.98
CA TYR A 630 -18.37 3.78 18.58
C TYR A 630 -17.54 3.87 19.87
N ALA A 631 -17.67 2.90 20.76
CA ALA A 631 -16.86 2.85 21.98
C ALA A 631 -15.36 2.72 21.65
N TYR A 632 -14.99 1.84 20.73
CA TYR A 632 -13.60 1.59 20.37
C TYR A 632 -12.94 2.84 19.76
N SER A 633 -13.56 3.46 18.76
CA SER A 633 -13.08 4.71 18.16
C SER A 633 -12.98 5.84 19.19
N THR A 634 -13.96 5.93 20.11
CA THR A 634 -13.87 6.91 21.21
C THR A 634 -12.69 6.62 22.12
N SER A 635 -12.42 5.36 22.49
CA SER A 635 -11.28 5.00 23.34
C SER A 635 -9.92 5.31 22.69
N ILE A 636 -9.81 5.08 21.39
CA ILE A 636 -8.60 5.43 20.61
C ILE A 636 -8.43 6.95 20.55
N LEU A 637 -9.52 7.70 20.34
CA LEU A 637 -9.47 9.17 20.33
C LEU A 637 -8.99 9.73 21.69
N VAL A 638 -9.41 9.12 22.80
CA VAL A 638 -8.91 9.44 24.16
C VAL A 638 -7.40 9.22 24.24
N ALA A 639 -6.93 8.07 23.78
CA ALA A 639 -5.50 7.75 23.78
C ALA A 639 -4.70 8.71 22.88
N ALA A 640 -5.22 9.05 21.71
CA ALA A 640 -4.61 10.03 20.80
C ALA A 640 -4.59 11.44 21.39
N ALA A 641 -5.66 11.88 22.05
CA ALA A 641 -5.73 13.16 22.74
C ALA A 641 -4.65 13.26 23.83
N LYS A 642 -4.52 12.21 24.64
CA LYS A 642 -3.49 12.10 25.68
C LYS A 642 -2.08 12.22 25.09
N GLU A 643 -1.78 11.45 24.04
CA GLU A 643 -0.47 11.48 23.36
C GLU A 643 -0.13 12.84 22.75
N LEU A 644 -1.14 13.57 22.29
CA LEU A 644 -0.98 14.90 21.70
C LEU A 644 -1.00 16.04 22.73
N GLY A 645 -1.37 15.75 23.99
CA GLY A 645 -1.49 16.72 25.06
C GLY A 645 -2.79 17.54 25.02
N ASN A 646 -3.83 17.04 24.36
CA ASN A 646 -5.15 17.66 24.24
C ASN A 646 -6.01 17.30 25.46
N THR A 647 -5.69 17.84 26.64
CA THR A 647 -6.27 17.43 27.92
C THR A 647 -7.80 17.63 27.99
N GLU A 648 -8.33 18.68 27.39
CA GLU A 648 -9.78 18.92 27.34
C GLU A 648 -10.51 17.80 26.60
N ASP A 649 -10.02 17.44 25.43
CA ASP A 649 -10.58 16.32 24.63
C ASP A 649 -10.40 14.98 25.35
N GLU A 650 -9.25 14.74 26.01
CA GLU A 650 -9.02 13.52 26.81
C GLU A 650 -10.09 13.36 27.87
N LEU A 651 -10.40 14.40 28.63
CA LEU A 651 -11.41 14.37 29.68
C LEU A 651 -12.83 14.21 29.10
N GLN A 652 -13.17 14.99 28.06
CA GLN A 652 -14.48 14.94 27.40
C GLN A 652 -14.78 13.56 26.83
N TYR A 653 -13.87 13.01 26.02
CA TYR A 653 -14.11 11.73 25.36
C TYR A 653 -13.96 10.53 26.30
N SER A 654 -13.20 10.66 27.40
CA SER A 654 -13.20 9.66 28.49
C SER A 654 -14.59 9.56 29.15
N ALA A 655 -15.22 10.68 29.41
CA ALA A 655 -16.58 10.69 29.97
C ALA A 655 -17.60 10.07 29.00
N ILE A 656 -17.48 10.37 27.68
CA ILE A 656 -18.31 9.78 26.63
C ILE A 656 -18.09 8.27 26.54
N PHE A 657 -16.85 7.80 26.52
CA PHE A 657 -16.52 6.37 26.50
C PHE A 657 -17.13 5.61 27.69
N ASN A 658 -17.02 6.16 28.89
CA ASN A 658 -17.59 5.56 30.08
C ASN A 658 -19.14 5.44 29.97
N LYS A 659 -19.78 6.46 29.39
CA LYS A 659 -21.23 6.44 29.18
C LYS A 659 -21.66 5.42 28.13
N ILE A 660 -20.92 5.33 27.01
CA ILE A 660 -21.18 4.28 26.00
C ILE A 660 -21.01 2.90 26.64
N LYS A 661 -19.95 2.69 27.41
CA LYS A 661 -19.69 1.40 28.09
C LYS A 661 -20.81 1.04 29.08
N GLU A 662 -21.30 2.00 29.87
CA GLU A 662 -22.43 1.79 30.79
C GLU A 662 -23.69 1.35 30.03
N VAL A 663 -24.03 2.08 28.97
CA VAL A 663 -25.21 1.78 28.15
C VAL A 663 -25.06 0.45 27.41
N PHE A 664 -23.88 0.17 26.86
CA PHE A 664 -23.57 -1.10 26.20
C PHE A 664 -23.77 -2.30 27.16
N ILE A 665 -23.26 -2.18 28.39
CA ILE A 665 -23.44 -3.24 29.40
C ILE A 665 -24.94 -3.46 29.70
N ASN A 666 -25.70 -2.39 29.88
CA ASN A 666 -27.11 -2.48 30.23
C ASN A 666 -27.95 -3.08 29.09
N GLU A 667 -27.63 -2.77 27.84
CA GLU A 667 -28.39 -3.23 26.67
C GLU A 667 -27.99 -4.63 26.22
N TYR A 668 -26.67 -4.92 26.16
CA TYR A 668 -26.16 -6.08 25.46
C TYR A 668 -25.51 -7.15 26.35
N VAL A 669 -25.38 -6.92 27.67
CA VAL A 669 -24.67 -7.86 28.55
C VAL A 669 -25.60 -8.38 29.65
N THR A 670 -25.83 -9.67 29.71
CA THR A 670 -26.62 -10.29 30.78
C THR A 670 -25.82 -10.39 32.08
N LYS A 671 -26.49 -10.49 33.23
CA LYS A 671 -25.86 -10.74 34.53
C LYS A 671 -25.00 -12.02 34.55
N ALA A 672 -25.28 -12.96 33.68
CA ALA A 672 -24.54 -14.20 33.52
C ALA A 672 -23.28 -14.04 32.66
N GLY A 673 -23.04 -12.89 32.03
CA GLY A 673 -21.91 -12.63 31.14
C GLY A 673 -22.12 -13.09 29.70
N ARG A 674 -23.38 -13.35 29.27
CA ARG A 674 -23.68 -13.54 27.86
C ARG A 674 -23.78 -12.19 27.16
N VAL A 675 -23.33 -12.12 25.91
CA VAL A 675 -23.14 -10.88 25.17
C VAL A 675 -23.90 -10.92 23.84
N GLY A 676 -24.74 -9.90 23.57
CA GLY A 676 -25.49 -9.75 22.34
C GLY A 676 -26.20 -11.02 21.92
N THR A 677 -26.10 -11.42 20.67
CA THR A 677 -26.66 -12.65 20.11
C THR A 677 -25.92 -13.96 20.48
N ASN A 678 -24.95 -13.91 21.37
CA ASN A 678 -24.02 -15.02 21.69
C ASN A 678 -23.19 -15.51 20.50
N SER A 679 -23.01 -14.71 19.45
CA SER A 679 -22.10 -15.02 18.34
C SER A 679 -20.63 -14.89 18.77
N GLN A 680 -19.71 -15.59 18.10
CA GLN A 680 -18.28 -15.41 18.36
C GLN A 680 -17.89 -13.93 18.26
N THR A 681 -18.37 -13.22 17.24
CA THR A 681 -18.10 -11.79 17.03
C THR A 681 -18.61 -10.92 18.18
N SER A 682 -19.79 -11.21 18.74
CA SER A 682 -20.29 -10.47 19.91
C SER A 682 -19.31 -10.53 21.09
N TYR A 683 -18.84 -11.72 21.43
CA TYR A 683 -17.84 -11.90 22.51
C TYR A 683 -16.50 -11.25 22.18
N VAL A 684 -16.04 -11.42 20.94
CA VAL A 684 -14.74 -10.89 20.48
C VAL A 684 -14.72 -9.37 20.59
N LEU A 685 -15.71 -8.67 20.04
CA LEU A 685 -15.75 -7.20 20.09
C LEU A 685 -15.89 -6.68 21.51
N ALA A 686 -16.75 -7.29 22.35
CA ALA A 686 -16.94 -6.86 23.72
C ALA A 686 -15.69 -7.03 24.58
N LEU A 687 -14.94 -8.13 24.38
CA LEU A 687 -13.70 -8.42 25.10
C LEU A 687 -12.54 -7.54 24.60
N MET A 688 -12.38 -7.41 23.28
CA MET A 688 -11.29 -6.63 22.66
C MET A 688 -11.40 -5.15 22.98
N PHE A 689 -12.61 -4.59 22.90
CA PHE A 689 -12.85 -3.15 23.09
C PHE A 689 -13.06 -2.75 24.55
N ASN A 690 -12.80 -3.69 25.47
CA ASN A 690 -12.90 -3.49 26.91
C ASN A 690 -14.29 -3.01 27.41
N LEU A 691 -15.36 -3.58 26.83
CA LEU A 691 -16.75 -3.18 27.11
C LEU A 691 -17.38 -3.97 28.26
N LEU A 692 -16.75 -5.04 28.73
CA LEU A 692 -17.25 -5.86 29.82
C LEU A 692 -16.73 -5.41 31.18
N PRO A 693 -17.52 -5.59 32.24
CA PRO A 693 -17.01 -5.51 33.62
C PRO A 693 -15.95 -6.60 33.86
N ASP A 694 -14.93 -6.29 34.67
CA ASP A 694 -13.81 -7.21 34.94
C ASP A 694 -14.25 -8.58 35.47
N ASN A 695 -15.25 -8.60 36.35
CA ASN A 695 -15.78 -9.83 36.91
C ASN A 695 -16.55 -10.72 35.92
N LEU A 696 -16.89 -10.22 34.73
CA LEU A 696 -17.57 -10.98 33.69
C LEU A 696 -16.64 -11.40 32.55
N ARG A 697 -15.46 -10.77 32.38
CA ARG A 697 -14.55 -11.01 31.25
C ARG A 697 -14.17 -12.47 31.09
N ALA A 698 -13.67 -13.10 32.16
CA ALA A 698 -13.26 -14.52 32.13
C ALA A 698 -14.44 -15.45 31.78
N LYS A 699 -15.63 -15.14 32.28
CA LYS A 699 -16.84 -15.93 32.04
C LYS A 699 -17.32 -15.80 30.58
N SER A 700 -17.30 -14.57 30.04
CA SER A 700 -17.65 -14.30 28.65
C SER A 700 -16.65 -14.94 27.69
N ALA A 701 -15.35 -14.94 28.01
CA ALA A 701 -14.33 -15.66 27.26
C ALA A 701 -14.57 -17.17 27.28
N GLY A 702 -15.03 -17.73 28.41
CA GLY A 702 -15.45 -19.12 28.49
C GLY A 702 -16.58 -19.47 27.55
N PHE A 703 -17.60 -18.61 27.43
CA PHE A 703 -18.70 -18.82 26.49
C PHE A 703 -18.25 -18.77 25.02
N LEU A 704 -17.27 -17.89 24.69
CA LEU A 704 -16.66 -17.89 23.37
C LEU A 704 -15.95 -19.21 23.07
N VAL A 705 -15.18 -19.72 24.03
CA VAL A 705 -14.47 -21.01 23.90
C VAL A 705 -15.44 -22.17 23.78
N ASP A 706 -16.54 -22.16 24.54
CA ASP A 706 -17.59 -23.21 24.48
C ASP A 706 -18.25 -23.21 23.08
N ASP A 707 -18.54 -22.05 22.50
CA ASP A 707 -19.07 -21.96 21.13
C ASP A 707 -18.09 -22.51 20.10
N ILE A 708 -16.82 -22.11 20.18
CA ILE A 708 -15.75 -22.60 19.28
C ILE A 708 -15.65 -24.13 19.37
N LYS A 709 -15.60 -24.69 20.57
CA LYS A 709 -15.54 -26.16 20.80
C LYS A 709 -16.79 -26.87 20.30
N SER A 710 -17.97 -26.27 20.49
CA SER A 710 -19.23 -26.85 20.00
C SER A 710 -19.27 -26.94 18.47
N ARG A 711 -18.49 -26.09 17.79
CA ARG A 711 -18.27 -26.09 16.33
C ARG A 711 -17.03 -26.90 15.92
N HIS A 712 -16.52 -27.80 16.75
CA HIS A 712 -15.32 -28.61 16.44
C HIS A 712 -14.09 -27.76 16.13
N ASN A 713 -13.85 -26.70 16.91
CA ASN A 713 -12.78 -25.74 16.74
C ASN A 713 -12.80 -25.02 15.37
N HIS A 714 -13.99 -24.53 14.96
CA HIS A 714 -14.14 -23.72 13.79
C HIS A 714 -14.54 -22.27 14.12
N ILE A 715 -14.09 -21.38 13.27
CA ILE A 715 -14.50 -19.98 13.29
C ILE A 715 -15.94 -19.83 12.78
N SER A 716 -16.64 -18.81 13.27
CA SER A 716 -17.94 -18.40 12.73
C SER A 716 -18.04 -16.87 12.63
N THR A 717 -16.90 -16.23 12.33
CA THR A 717 -16.76 -14.78 12.23
C THR A 717 -16.58 -14.34 10.79
N GLY A 718 -17.01 -13.11 10.51
CA GLY A 718 -16.68 -12.37 9.30
C GLY A 718 -15.48 -11.44 9.49
N PHE A 719 -15.37 -10.39 8.67
CA PHE A 719 -14.24 -9.48 8.69
C PHE A 719 -13.99 -8.87 10.07
N LEU A 720 -15.04 -8.36 10.75
CA LEU A 720 -14.90 -7.59 11.97
C LEU A 720 -14.58 -8.45 13.20
N GLY A 721 -15.09 -9.69 13.26
CA GLY A 721 -14.79 -10.60 14.34
C GLY A 721 -13.45 -11.31 14.19
N THR A 722 -13.10 -11.72 12.98
CA THR A 722 -11.89 -12.52 12.69
C THR A 722 -10.60 -11.79 13.05
N ILE A 723 -10.52 -10.47 12.85
CA ILE A 723 -9.33 -9.63 13.12
C ILE A 723 -8.84 -9.83 14.57
N TYR A 724 -9.76 -9.91 15.52
CA TYR A 724 -9.46 -9.88 16.95
C TYR A 724 -9.59 -11.25 17.64
N LEU A 725 -10.18 -12.25 16.99
CA LEU A 725 -10.54 -13.53 17.61
C LEU A 725 -9.37 -14.21 18.33
N CYS A 726 -8.27 -14.46 17.63
CA CYS A 726 -7.10 -15.12 18.22
C CYS A 726 -6.40 -14.25 19.27
N HIS A 727 -6.41 -12.92 19.10
CA HIS A 727 -5.88 -12.00 20.11
C HIS A 727 -6.69 -12.03 21.41
N VAL A 728 -8.01 -12.03 21.31
CA VAL A 728 -8.92 -12.12 22.46
C VAL A 728 -8.73 -13.44 23.21
N LEU A 729 -8.67 -14.55 22.49
CA LEU A 729 -8.42 -15.86 23.08
C LEU A 729 -7.11 -15.88 23.87
N SER A 730 -6.03 -15.40 23.25
CA SER A 730 -4.71 -15.37 23.91
C SER A 730 -4.67 -14.44 25.11
N ALA A 731 -5.26 -13.24 25.00
CA ALA A 731 -5.34 -12.28 26.10
C ALA A 731 -6.18 -12.80 27.30
N CYS A 732 -7.12 -13.72 27.04
CA CYS A 732 -7.95 -14.35 28.06
C CYS A 732 -7.40 -15.70 28.57
N GLY A 733 -6.18 -16.10 28.16
CA GLY A 733 -5.52 -17.32 28.61
C GLY A 733 -5.86 -18.60 27.83
N TYR A 734 -6.48 -18.44 26.64
CA TYR A 734 -6.89 -19.55 25.76
C TYR A 734 -6.03 -19.62 24.49
N THR A 735 -4.72 -19.40 24.60
CA THR A 735 -3.80 -19.41 23.45
C THR A 735 -3.83 -20.76 22.70
N ASP A 736 -4.01 -21.89 23.42
CA ASP A 736 -4.12 -23.21 22.79
C ASP A 736 -5.35 -23.31 21.86
N VAL A 737 -6.47 -22.68 22.24
CA VAL A 737 -7.67 -22.62 21.38
C VAL A 737 -7.43 -21.74 20.16
N ALA A 738 -6.66 -20.65 20.30
CA ALA A 738 -6.26 -19.84 19.16
C ALA A 738 -5.39 -20.64 18.18
N TYR A 739 -4.46 -21.46 18.68
CA TYR A 739 -3.70 -22.39 17.83
C TYR A 739 -4.58 -23.48 17.20
N ASP A 740 -5.60 -23.99 17.92
CA ASP A 740 -6.56 -24.93 17.33
C ASP A 740 -7.28 -24.35 16.12
N LEU A 741 -7.71 -23.10 16.23
CA LEU A 741 -8.35 -22.39 15.12
C LEU A 741 -7.38 -22.14 13.97
N LEU A 742 -6.15 -21.72 14.27
CA LEU A 742 -5.13 -21.43 13.24
C LEU A 742 -4.71 -22.69 12.47
N LEU A 743 -4.64 -23.84 13.17
CA LEU A 743 -4.24 -25.13 12.59
C LEU A 743 -5.42 -25.93 12.03
N GLN A 744 -6.64 -25.40 12.10
CA GLN A 744 -7.81 -26.06 11.54
C GLN A 744 -7.71 -26.12 10.01
N GLU A 745 -7.85 -27.32 9.44
CA GLU A 745 -7.68 -27.57 7.99
C GLU A 745 -9.00 -27.73 7.24
N THR A 746 -10.12 -27.88 7.96
CA THR A 746 -11.44 -28.05 7.36
C THR A 746 -12.23 -26.73 7.38
N TYR A 747 -13.24 -26.62 6.52
CA TYR A 747 -14.09 -25.44 6.38
C TYR A 747 -14.97 -25.20 7.62
N PRO A 748 -15.07 -23.96 8.10
CA PRO A 748 -14.35 -22.73 7.74
C PRO A 748 -13.06 -22.55 8.55
N SER A 749 -11.96 -22.26 7.88
CA SER A 749 -10.65 -22.01 8.51
C SER A 749 -9.69 -21.31 7.54
N TRP A 750 -8.57 -20.78 8.06
CA TRP A 750 -7.51 -20.19 7.23
C TRP A 750 -6.78 -21.22 6.36
N LEU A 751 -6.64 -22.47 6.83
CA LEU A 751 -5.89 -23.50 6.09
C LEU A 751 -6.76 -24.23 5.07
N TYR A 752 -8.07 -24.16 5.13
CA TYR A 752 -8.95 -24.72 4.12
C TYR A 752 -8.63 -24.20 2.70
N PRO A 753 -8.57 -22.87 2.43
CA PRO A 753 -8.16 -22.35 1.14
C PRO A 753 -6.74 -22.81 0.74
N VAL A 754 -5.80 -22.88 1.68
CA VAL A 754 -4.43 -23.36 1.43
C VAL A 754 -4.45 -24.79 0.89
N LYS A 755 -5.22 -25.68 1.50
CA LYS A 755 -5.40 -27.08 1.06
C LYS A 755 -6.08 -27.19 -0.30
N MET A 756 -6.93 -26.23 -0.65
CA MET A 756 -7.55 -26.14 -1.97
C MET A 756 -6.61 -25.54 -3.03
N GLY A 757 -5.35 -25.23 -2.70
CA GLY A 757 -4.33 -24.74 -3.61
C GLY A 757 -4.30 -23.23 -3.80
N ALA A 758 -4.85 -22.46 -2.85
CA ALA A 758 -4.77 -21.02 -2.82
C ALA A 758 -3.32 -20.53 -2.72
N THR A 759 -2.98 -19.52 -3.49
CA THR A 759 -1.68 -18.82 -3.45
C THR A 759 -1.80 -17.36 -2.99
N THR A 760 -3.00 -16.95 -2.64
CA THR A 760 -3.41 -15.66 -2.08
C THR A 760 -4.52 -15.90 -1.05
N ILE A 761 -4.84 -14.90 -0.24
CA ILE A 761 -6.01 -14.96 0.66
C ILE A 761 -7.29 -14.78 -0.15
N TRP A 762 -8.31 -15.58 0.13
CA TRP A 762 -9.63 -15.48 -0.48
C TRP A 762 -10.53 -14.49 0.28
N GLU A 763 -11.48 -13.91 -0.44
CA GLU A 763 -12.50 -13.02 0.11
C GLU A 763 -13.45 -13.74 1.07
N ARG A 764 -13.75 -15.00 0.78
CA ARG A 764 -14.71 -15.84 1.49
C ARG A 764 -14.05 -17.11 2.00
N TRP A 765 -14.51 -17.61 3.13
CA TRP A 765 -14.08 -18.93 3.64
C TRP A 765 -14.40 -20.07 2.66
N ASP A 766 -15.50 -19.95 1.90
CA ASP A 766 -16.03 -20.93 0.94
C ASP A 766 -15.92 -20.47 -0.51
N GLY A 767 -14.95 -19.65 -0.86
CA GLY A 767 -14.73 -19.18 -2.23
C GLY A 767 -14.74 -20.33 -3.24
N GLN A 768 -14.12 -21.45 -2.88
CA GLN A 768 -14.32 -22.76 -3.48
C GLN A 768 -14.90 -23.69 -2.42
N LYS A 769 -16.03 -24.32 -2.71
CA LYS A 769 -16.74 -25.24 -1.80
C LYS A 769 -16.07 -26.60 -1.78
N THR A 770 -16.43 -27.44 -0.80
CA THR A 770 -15.87 -28.79 -0.62
C THR A 770 -16.14 -29.74 -1.79
N ASP A 771 -17.17 -29.47 -2.60
CA ASP A 771 -17.46 -30.18 -3.85
C ASP A 771 -16.73 -29.61 -5.07
N SER A 772 -15.79 -28.70 -4.86
CA SER A 772 -15.01 -27.97 -5.86
C SER A 772 -15.81 -27.02 -6.75
N THR A 773 -17.08 -26.77 -6.45
CA THR A 773 -17.84 -25.67 -7.07
C THR A 773 -17.46 -24.34 -6.45
N PHE A 774 -17.74 -23.24 -7.14
CA PHE A 774 -17.50 -21.90 -6.60
C PHE A 774 -18.74 -21.33 -5.91
N GLN A 775 -18.52 -20.41 -5.00
CA GLN A 775 -19.56 -19.59 -4.40
C GLN A 775 -20.07 -18.55 -5.42
N ASP A 776 -21.09 -17.76 -5.03
CA ASP A 776 -21.65 -16.72 -5.86
C ASP A 776 -20.57 -15.86 -6.56
N PRO A 777 -20.50 -15.88 -7.89
CA PRO A 777 -19.47 -15.14 -8.61
C PRO A 777 -19.58 -13.62 -8.45
N GLY A 778 -20.74 -13.11 -8.08
CA GLY A 778 -20.95 -11.69 -7.81
C GLY A 778 -20.15 -11.18 -6.58
N MET A 779 -19.80 -12.10 -5.66
CA MET A 779 -19.06 -11.78 -4.42
C MET A 779 -18.04 -12.89 -4.12
N ASN A 780 -17.08 -13.08 -5.02
CA ASN A 780 -16.06 -14.13 -4.87
C ASN A 780 -14.74 -13.75 -5.56
N SER A 781 -13.83 -13.19 -4.78
CA SER A 781 -12.45 -12.93 -5.18
C SER A 781 -11.52 -13.99 -4.57
N PHE A 782 -10.58 -14.51 -5.36
CA PHE A 782 -9.53 -15.40 -4.86
C PHE A 782 -8.26 -14.64 -4.47
N ASN A 783 -8.31 -13.31 -4.46
CA ASN A 783 -7.21 -12.44 -4.07
C ASN A 783 -7.71 -11.21 -3.32
N HIS A 784 -7.94 -11.39 -1.99
CA HIS A 784 -8.55 -10.40 -1.12
C HIS A 784 -7.92 -10.48 0.28
N TYR A 785 -7.28 -9.44 0.77
CA TYR A 785 -6.35 -9.54 1.88
C TYR A 785 -6.96 -9.52 3.29
N ALA A 786 -8.24 -9.16 3.47
CA ALA A 786 -8.82 -8.87 4.79
C ALA A 786 -8.63 -10.00 5.83
N TYR A 787 -8.93 -11.25 5.49
CA TYR A 787 -8.72 -12.39 6.38
C TYR A 787 -7.23 -12.72 6.67
N GLY A 788 -6.32 -12.14 5.90
CA GLY A 788 -4.89 -12.18 6.19
C GLY A 788 -4.47 -11.41 7.44
N ALA A 789 -5.41 -10.70 8.08
CA ALA A 789 -5.22 -10.02 9.37
C ALA A 789 -4.67 -10.94 10.47
N ILE A 790 -4.85 -12.26 10.38
CA ILE A 790 -4.27 -13.26 11.30
C ILE A 790 -2.73 -13.17 11.37
N GLY A 791 -2.08 -12.63 10.35
CA GLY A 791 -0.64 -12.39 10.35
C GLY A 791 -0.17 -11.56 11.54
N ASP A 792 -0.95 -10.57 11.98
CA ASP A 792 -0.66 -9.78 13.18
C ASP A 792 -0.50 -10.69 14.42
N TRP A 793 -1.40 -11.66 14.62
CA TRP A 793 -1.31 -12.62 15.70
C TRP A 793 -0.10 -13.55 15.56
N MET A 794 0.24 -13.97 14.34
CA MET A 794 1.39 -14.84 14.08
C MET A 794 2.69 -14.17 14.51
N TYR A 795 2.89 -12.87 14.19
CA TYR A 795 4.06 -12.12 14.60
C TYR A 795 4.05 -11.78 16.11
N ARG A 796 2.92 -11.27 16.62
CA ARG A 796 2.84 -10.73 17.97
C ARG A 796 2.72 -11.78 19.07
N VAL A 797 2.01 -12.86 18.79
CA VAL A 797 1.73 -13.89 19.80
C VAL A 797 2.55 -15.15 19.54
N SER A 798 2.43 -15.78 18.35
CA SER A 798 3.16 -17.01 18.07
C SER A 798 4.67 -16.80 18.15
N ALA A 799 5.21 -15.82 17.43
CA ALA A 799 6.64 -15.49 17.48
C ALA A 799 7.02 -14.49 18.59
N GLY A 800 6.07 -13.75 19.14
CA GLY A 800 6.23 -12.91 20.33
C GLY A 800 6.91 -11.56 20.11
N ILE A 801 6.73 -10.90 18.96
CA ILE A 801 7.26 -9.56 18.69
C ILE A 801 6.18 -8.50 18.89
N GLU A 802 6.22 -7.76 19.98
CA GLU A 802 5.28 -6.69 20.29
C GLU A 802 6.02 -5.39 20.67
N THR A 803 5.40 -4.25 20.41
CA THR A 803 5.91 -2.97 20.90
C THR A 803 5.35 -2.65 22.29
N ARG A 804 6.21 -2.15 23.18
CA ARG A 804 5.79 -1.57 24.43
C ARG A 804 5.40 -0.11 24.26
N ASP A 805 6.25 0.64 23.54
CA ASP A 805 6.06 2.06 23.26
C ASP A 805 5.96 2.28 21.74
N PRO A 806 5.23 3.29 21.26
CA PRO A 806 5.10 3.57 19.85
C PRO A 806 6.45 3.63 19.12
N GLY A 807 6.51 3.03 17.91
CA GLY A 807 7.71 3.00 17.07
C GLY A 807 8.68 1.85 17.35
N TYR A 808 8.36 0.90 18.22
CA TYR A 808 9.26 -0.20 18.63
C TYR A 808 10.56 0.27 19.31
N LYS A 809 10.52 1.41 19.96
CA LYS A 809 11.67 1.91 20.74
C LYS A 809 11.97 0.99 21.94
N HIS A 810 10.94 0.53 22.61
CA HIS A 810 11.02 -0.53 23.61
C HIS A 810 10.14 -1.70 23.17
N LEU A 811 10.69 -2.89 23.26
CA LEU A 811 10.11 -4.14 22.77
C LEU A 811 9.58 -5.01 23.90
N ILE A 812 8.55 -5.77 23.60
CA ILE A 812 8.16 -6.96 24.35
C ILE A 812 8.49 -8.16 23.49
N ILE A 813 9.36 -9.03 23.97
CA ILE A 813 9.67 -10.32 23.35
C ILE A 813 9.05 -11.40 24.24
N GLN A 814 7.91 -11.93 23.77
CA GLN A 814 7.13 -12.90 24.55
C GLN A 814 6.47 -13.92 23.62
N PRO A 815 7.24 -14.87 23.08
CA PRO A 815 6.67 -15.94 22.28
C PRO A 815 5.79 -16.87 23.14
N HIS A 816 4.75 -17.40 22.53
CA HIS A 816 3.83 -18.34 23.16
C HIS A 816 3.97 -19.73 22.50
N PRO A 817 4.80 -20.63 23.04
CA PRO A 817 4.97 -21.98 22.53
C PRO A 817 3.69 -22.82 22.62
N THR A 818 3.61 -23.85 21.77
CA THR A 818 2.56 -24.87 21.79
C THR A 818 3.15 -26.23 21.44
N GLU A 819 2.62 -27.31 22.00
CA GLU A 819 3.01 -28.69 21.65
C GLU A 819 2.65 -29.06 20.18
N LYS A 820 1.82 -28.24 19.50
CA LYS A 820 1.35 -28.50 18.12
C LYS A 820 2.35 -28.09 17.05
N LEU A 821 3.35 -27.30 17.40
CA LEU A 821 4.45 -26.89 16.52
C LEU A 821 5.78 -27.20 17.22
N SER A 822 6.81 -27.58 16.46
CA SER A 822 8.15 -27.77 17.02
C SER A 822 8.97 -26.48 17.06
N TYR A 823 8.61 -25.47 16.26
CA TYR A 823 9.16 -24.12 16.32
C TYR A 823 8.25 -23.10 15.67
N SER A 824 8.42 -21.85 16.07
CA SER A 824 7.90 -20.66 15.38
C SER A 824 8.87 -19.51 15.56
N LYS A 825 9.21 -18.79 14.49
CA LYS A 825 10.14 -17.67 14.50
C LYS A 825 9.72 -16.58 13.53
N ALA A 826 10.06 -15.34 13.86
CA ALA A 826 9.86 -14.18 13.00
C ALA A 826 11.00 -13.18 13.10
N THR A 827 11.19 -12.39 12.04
CA THR A 827 12.01 -11.19 12.05
C THR A 827 11.16 -9.98 11.70
N PHE A 828 11.56 -8.81 12.21
CA PHE A 828 10.91 -7.55 11.90
C PHE A 828 11.92 -6.40 11.86
N GLU A 829 11.94 -5.64 10.76
CA GLU A 829 12.77 -4.45 10.57
C GLU A 829 12.05 -3.22 11.14
N SER A 830 12.33 -2.88 12.40
CA SER A 830 11.83 -1.67 13.01
C SER A 830 12.61 -0.43 12.57
N SER A 831 12.11 0.76 12.92
CA SER A 831 12.84 2.02 12.73
C SER A 831 14.19 2.07 13.47
N TYR A 832 14.40 1.24 14.48
CA TYR A 832 15.63 1.18 15.30
C TYR A 832 16.56 0.02 14.91
N GLY A 833 16.10 -0.96 14.17
CA GLY A 833 16.88 -2.13 13.76
C GLY A 833 16.06 -3.39 13.62
N THR A 834 16.75 -4.50 13.31
CA THR A 834 16.15 -5.82 13.15
C THR A 834 15.80 -6.43 14.50
N VAL A 835 14.58 -6.87 14.65
CA VAL A 835 14.08 -7.67 15.78
C VAL A 835 13.91 -9.11 15.31
N ALA A 836 14.45 -10.07 16.05
CA ALA A 836 14.23 -11.49 15.80
C ALA A 836 13.72 -12.16 17.08
N SER A 837 12.68 -12.96 16.96
CA SER A 837 12.08 -13.70 18.06
C SER A 837 11.52 -15.02 17.59
N GLY A 838 11.46 -15.99 18.48
CA GLY A 838 10.91 -17.31 18.24
C GLY A 838 11.21 -18.27 19.36
N TRP A 839 10.82 -19.53 19.12
CA TRP A 839 11.01 -20.65 20.03
C TRP A 839 11.13 -21.96 19.24
N GLU A 840 11.78 -22.97 19.89
CA GLU A 840 11.97 -24.34 19.41
C GLU A 840 11.65 -25.33 20.52
#